data_9dfee2eef6ea2304e979294400f10a13
#
_entry.id   9dfee2eef6ea2304e979294400f10a13
#
_cell.length_a   1.000
_cell.length_b   1.000
_cell.length_c   1.000
_cell.angle_alpha   90.00
_cell.angle_beta   90.00
_cell.angle_gamma   90.00
#
_symmetry.space_group_name_H-M   'P 1'
#
loop_
_entity.id
_entity.type
_entity.pdbx_description
1 polymer ?
#
loop_
_entity_poly.entity_id
_entity_poly.type
_entity_poly.pdbx_seq_one_letter_code
_entity_poly.pdbx_strand_id
1 'polypeptide(L)'
;MDSHRRCVWVLALLLMASAAAHERPPFEVPGVNERYELVVPVVTTAPIVDGKLDEPVWSQAAQAKIVRQVSPSLGQPASLPTTVLVLATADKLFVGFRCPIASKDAIRAYETRYDAPMRNDERVSIFLDTLHTHDRAYGFTVNARGTRADSRFGNERWDAQWAAAVQVGETEWTAEIAIPFAILTYDPRQTVWGINFARFISDREEWTLWAFHPDRPWDLRYMPHLVGLPLTQKRNNDGPRWLLKAFSVADHTFGDGGSIGNHYGLDGEWAWRQNLALRFVVKPDFSEVEEAFESIDVSYVEQFVPDRREFFVQGSEFFSEVAVAREGWRRGSDPNLFFSRRIQRFDVGMKVTGVMGDKRLGFLSAHNFGDHEHSFVVNVAQTFGTRGRAYLGYVDALRPTSFHRGLLLGGEWRFGGQGRFSLRGSYARHFSSDDQRDGGAGSLRLSYGDERWFVSLGWTAFSPNFRPFLGYTPRTDFKRFSLFAHRSFRPRNSNAYREANLSVYWRRGETFGGRFFDHNYGISGSITLRDLTEVSLGWERNRHAEYHIRPEPFDDHSLSIGIDFGGNRPFRGDIGYTIGRAFDGRYRQPFIALRWDKPDGSWRFRLEISQRHQTFGDGSRQTVRSREISLTRILSADKWLVLRYFHRSGDFTIKNFALSFRLKRQSGEELYLIWGDPRARQTRNRLIAKWIMPFRF
;
A
#
# COMPACT_ATOMS: atom_id res chain seq x y z
N MET A 1 5.96 -28.74 -27.97
CA MET A 1 4.96 -27.95 -28.74
C MET A 1 3.52 -28.03 -28.19
N ASP A 2 3.15 -29.07 -27.46
CA ASP A 2 1.76 -29.25 -26.97
C ASP A 2 1.39 -28.41 -25.72
N SER A 3 2.35 -28.00 -24.91
CA SER A 3 2.09 -27.16 -23.72
C SER A 3 1.66 -25.74 -24.06
N HIS A 4 2.16 -25.14 -25.15
CA HIS A 4 1.78 -23.81 -25.61
C HIS A 4 0.32 -23.73 -26.09
N ARG A 5 -0.17 -24.78 -26.73
CA ARG A 5 -1.58 -24.85 -27.20
C ARG A 5 -2.56 -24.89 -26.03
N ARG A 6 -2.24 -25.60 -24.95
CA ARG A 6 -3.14 -25.71 -23.78
C ARG A 6 -3.24 -24.41 -22.98
N CYS A 7 -2.14 -23.65 -22.82
CA CYS A 7 -2.18 -22.33 -22.15
C CYS A 7 -2.98 -21.29 -22.94
N VAL A 8 -2.89 -21.30 -24.29
CA VAL A 8 -3.66 -20.38 -25.13
C VAL A 8 -5.16 -20.64 -25.03
N TRP A 9 -5.58 -21.91 -24.92
CA TRP A 9 -7.00 -22.27 -24.76
C TRP A 9 -7.58 -21.88 -23.39
N VAL A 10 -6.80 -21.95 -22.30
CA VAL A 10 -7.25 -21.49 -20.98
C VAL A 10 -7.38 -19.96 -20.96
N LEU A 11 -6.47 -19.24 -21.61
CA LEU A 11 -6.57 -17.79 -21.77
C LEU A 11 -7.80 -17.42 -22.62
N ALA A 12 -8.05 -18.15 -23.71
CA ALA A 12 -9.20 -17.95 -24.59
C ALA A 12 -10.54 -18.25 -23.88
N LEU A 13 -10.60 -19.28 -23.03
CA LEU A 13 -11.80 -19.62 -22.24
C LEU A 13 -12.12 -18.54 -21.17
N LEU A 14 -11.13 -17.98 -20.51
CA LEU A 14 -11.31 -16.84 -19.59
C LEU A 14 -11.74 -15.56 -20.32
N LEU A 15 -11.31 -15.38 -21.57
CA LEU A 15 -11.70 -14.24 -22.42
C LEU A 15 -13.11 -14.39 -23.02
N MET A 16 -13.60 -15.62 -23.20
CA MET A 16 -14.91 -15.91 -23.84
C MET A 16 -16.08 -16.02 -22.87
N ALA A 17 -15.86 -16.03 -21.54
CA ALA A 17 -16.95 -15.96 -20.57
C ALA A 17 -17.63 -14.59 -20.69
N SER A 18 -18.67 -14.51 -21.54
CA SER A 18 -19.45 -13.29 -21.73
C SER A 18 -20.12 -12.88 -20.42
N ALA A 19 -19.93 -11.65 -20.05
CA ALA A 19 -20.65 -11.01 -18.95
C ALA A 19 -22.14 -11.02 -19.28
N ALA A 20 -22.93 -11.84 -18.62
CA ALA A 20 -24.35 -11.56 -18.47
C ALA A 20 -24.42 -10.22 -17.72
N ALA A 21 -25.03 -9.22 -18.33
CA ALA A 21 -25.30 -7.95 -17.71
C ALA A 21 -26.10 -8.22 -16.42
N HIS A 22 -25.46 -8.05 -15.29
CA HIS A 22 -26.07 -8.30 -14.00
C HIS A 22 -26.79 -7.01 -13.63
N GLU A 23 -28.14 -7.03 -13.65
CA GLU A 23 -28.91 -6.03 -12.96
C GLU A 23 -28.54 -6.11 -11.48
N ARG A 24 -27.82 -5.09 -11.01
CA ARG A 24 -27.38 -5.01 -9.62
C ARG A 24 -28.55 -4.49 -8.78
N PRO A 25 -28.91 -5.18 -7.68
CA PRO A 25 -29.96 -4.67 -6.80
C PRO A 25 -29.55 -3.29 -6.26
N PRO A 26 -30.51 -2.39 -6.04
CA PRO A 26 -30.23 -1.11 -5.38
C PRO A 26 -29.51 -1.36 -4.05
N PHE A 27 -28.52 -0.55 -3.77
CA PHE A 27 -27.69 -0.67 -2.59
C PHE A 27 -28.53 -0.37 -1.34
N GLU A 28 -28.68 -1.36 -0.45
CA GLU A 28 -29.28 -1.19 0.88
C GLU A 28 -28.18 -1.34 1.93
N VAL A 29 -28.08 -0.36 2.82
CA VAL A 29 -27.22 -0.48 4.00
C VAL A 29 -28.04 -1.18 5.09
N PRO A 30 -27.73 -2.42 5.47
CA PRO A 30 -28.47 -3.11 6.52
C PRO A 30 -28.44 -2.31 7.84
N GLY A 31 -29.61 -2.01 8.37
CA GLY A 31 -29.76 -1.22 9.60
C GLY A 31 -29.86 0.30 9.41
N VAL A 32 -29.82 0.77 8.16
CA VAL A 32 -30.12 2.16 7.79
C VAL A 32 -31.18 2.13 6.70
N ASN A 33 -32.37 2.65 6.97
CA ASN A 33 -33.51 2.62 6.05
C ASN A 33 -33.41 3.64 4.89
N GLU A 34 -32.22 4.18 4.61
CA GLU A 34 -32.02 5.19 3.58
C GLU A 34 -31.26 4.59 2.40
N ARG A 35 -31.78 4.77 1.21
CA ARG A 35 -31.03 4.52 -0.04
C ARG A 35 -29.92 5.56 -0.15
N TYR A 36 -28.68 5.11 -0.15
CA TYR A 36 -27.53 5.97 -0.41
C TYR A 36 -27.28 6.02 -1.93
N GLU A 37 -27.95 6.96 -2.61
CA GLU A 37 -27.73 7.28 -4.01
C GLU A 37 -27.57 8.78 -4.16
N LEU A 38 -26.57 9.21 -4.88
CA LEU A 38 -26.29 10.61 -5.18
C LEU A 38 -26.42 10.85 -6.67
N VAL A 39 -27.48 11.57 -7.06
CA VAL A 39 -27.69 12.00 -8.45
C VAL A 39 -26.96 13.32 -8.64
N VAL A 40 -25.91 13.31 -9.48
CA VAL A 40 -25.02 14.47 -9.66
C VAL A 40 -25.62 15.40 -10.73
N PRO A 41 -25.89 16.67 -10.42
CA PRO A 41 -26.24 17.67 -11.41
C PRO A 41 -25.03 18.02 -12.29
N VAL A 42 -25.26 18.14 -13.58
CA VAL A 42 -24.26 18.56 -14.55
C VAL A 42 -24.47 20.04 -14.85
N VAL A 43 -23.45 20.83 -14.58
CA VAL A 43 -23.48 22.29 -14.76
C VAL A 43 -22.54 22.71 -15.90
N THR A 44 -22.86 23.85 -16.52
CA THR A 44 -22.04 24.43 -17.60
C THR A 44 -20.92 25.32 -17.07
N THR A 45 -21.18 26.00 -15.95
CA THR A 45 -20.20 26.90 -15.29
C THR A 45 -19.51 26.14 -14.15
N ALA A 46 -18.20 25.96 -14.27
CA ALA A 46 -17.40 25.34 -13.24
C ALA A 46 -17.22 26.28 -12.05
N PRO A 47 -17.23 25.79 -10.79
CA PRO A 47 -16.79 26.59 -9.65
C PRO A 47 -15.30 26.89 -9.72
N ILE A 48 -14.88 27.96 -9.08
CA ILE A 48 -13.46 28.32 -8.90
C ILE A 48 -12.97 27.57 -7.68
N VAL A 49 -11.88 26.83 -7.81
CA VAL A 49 -11.31 26.06 -6.69
C VAL A 49 -10.43 26.99 -5.86
N ASP A 50 -11.04 27.77 -4.96
CA ASP A 50 -10.37 28.72 -4.08
C ASP A 50 -10.58 28.41 -2.57
N GLY A 51 -11.37 27.37 -2.29
CA GLY A 51 -11.69 26.91 -0.93
C GLY A 51 -12.95 27.53 -0.35
N LYS A 52 -13.66 28.40 -1.07
CA LYS A 52 -14.92 29.00 -0.65
C LYS A 52 -16.08 28.34 -1.38
N LEU A 53 -17.13 28.04 -0.67
CA LEU A 53 -18.35 27.45 -1.25
C LEU A 53 -19.44 28.55 -1.35
N ASP A 54 -19.09 29.73 -1.90
CA ASP A 54 -19.94 30.91 -1.96
C ASP A 54 -20.47 31.22 -3.37
N GLU A 55 -19.98 30.56 -4.44
CA GLU A 55 -20.50 30.76 -5.78
C GLU A 55 -21.92 30.20 -5.92
N PRO A 56 -22.76 30.89 -6.72
CA PRO A 56 -24.16 30.47 -6.93
C PRO A 56 -24.33 29.06 -7.48
N VAL A 57 -23.33 28.51 -8.20
CA VAL A 57 -23.39 27.16 -8.77
C VAL A 57 -23.50 26.08 -7.69
N TRP A 58 -22.94 26.29 -6.51
CA TRP A 58 -23.03 25.36 -5.39
C TRP A 58 -24.44 25.15 -4.85
N SER A 59 -25.35 26.12 -5.10
CA SER A 59 -26.77 25.97 -4.73
C SER A 59 -27.48 24.85 -5.53
N GLN A 60 -26.91 24.47 -6.69
CA GLN A 60 -27.43 23.39 -7.53
C GLN A 60 -26.85 22.02 -7.13
N ALA A 61 -25.84 21.96 -6.26
CA ALA A 61 -25.13 20.74 -5.93
C ALA A 61 -26.03 19.71 -5.23
N ALA A 62 -25.84 18.44 -5.55
CA ALA A 62 -26.38 17.36 -4.76
C ALA A 62 -25.72 17.34 -3.37
N GLN A 63 -26.49 17.03 -2.33
CA GLN A 63 -26.02 17.09 -0.96
C GLN A 63 -25.96 15.70 -0.31
N ALA A 64 -24.87 15.45 0.40
CA ALA A 64 -24.71 14.33 1.33
C ALA A 64 -24.34 14.86 2.71
N LYS A 65 -24.75 14.15 3.76
CA LYS A 65 -24.44 14.51 5.15
C LYS A 65 -23.73 13.38 5.86
N ILE A 66 -22.52 13.62 6.34
CA ILE A 66 -21.77 12.68 7.17
C ILE A 66 -22.18 12.93 8.62
N VAL A 67 -23.02 12.04 9.16
CA VAL A 67 -23.68 12.24 10.47
C VAL A 67 -23.37 11.14 11.48
N ARG A 68 -22.55 10.15 11.12
CA ARG A 68 -22.25 9.00 11.98
C ARG A 68 -20.77 8.70 12.09
N GLN A 69 -20.39 8.30 13.30
CA GLN A 69 -19.05 7.82 13.61
C GLN A 69 -18.84 6.38 13.15
N VAL A 70 -17.62 6.08 12.73
CA VAL A 70 -17.12 4.70 12.59
C VAL A 70 -16.04 4.39 13.63
N SER A 71 -15.44 5.41 14.22
CA SER A 71 -14.50 5.31 15.34
C SER A 71 -14.52 6.64 16.11
N PRO A 72 -14.41 6.64 17.43
CA PRO A 72 -14.27 5.50 18.35
C PRO A 72 -15.58 4.74 18.57
N SER A 73 -16.73 5.34 18.31
CA SER A 73 -18.04 4.82 18.70
C SER A 73 -18.90 4.54 17.48
N LEU A 74 -18.75 3.34 16.92
CA LEU A 74 -19.41 2.92 15.69
C LEU A 74 -20.92 3.15 15.72
N GLY A 75 -21.44 3.84 14.70
CA GLY A 75 -22.87 4.11 14.51
C GLY A 75 -23.44 5.22 15.39
N GLN A 76 -22.65 5.78 16.33
CA GLN A 76 -23.09 6.94 17.13
C GLN A 76 -23.15 8.20 16.26
N PRO A 77 -23.93 9.23 16.65
CA PRO A 77 -23.90 10.51 15.96
C PRO A 77 -22.49 11.11 15.86
N ALA A 78 -22.17 11.69 14.71
CA ALA A 78 -20.95 12.45 14.54
C ALA A 78 -20.96 13.66 15.49
N SER A 79 -19.82 13.93 16.14
CA SER A 79 -19.72 15.06 17.06
C SER A 79 -19.83 16.41 16.33
N LEU A 80 -19.41 16.45 15.07
CA LEU A 80 -19.45 17.62 14.18
C LEU A 80 -19.89 17.14 12.78
N PRO A 81 -21.21 17.09 12.50
CA PRO A 81 -21.72 16.66 11.21
C PRO A 81 -21.15 17.49 10.04
N THR A 82 -20.79 16.81 8.96
CA THR A 82 -20.19 17.42 7.78
C THR A 82 -21.18 17.42 6.62
N THR A 83 -21.31 18.55 5.92
CA THR A 83 -22.07 18.63 4.66
C THR A 83 -21.14 18.47 3.49
N VAL A 84 -21.54 17.65 2.52
CA VAL A 84 -20.81 17.43 1.27
C VAL A 84 -21.70 17.87 0.11
N LEU A 85 -21.15 18.65 -0.81
CA LEU A 85 -21.79 19.18 -2.01
C LEU A 85 -21.11 18.54 -3.22
N VAL A 86 -21.89 18.02 -4.18
CA VAL A 86 -21.34 17.36 -5.37
C VAL A 86 -22.03 17.85 -6.63
N LEU A 87 -21.23 18.24 -7.61
CA LEU A 87 -21.69 18.58 -8.97
C LEU A 87 -20.63 18.16 -10.00
N ALA A 88 -21.00 18.14 -11.27
CA ALA A 88 -20.09 17.82 -12.34
C ALA A 88 -20.18 18.83 -13.47
N THR A 89 -19.08 19.02 -14.19
CA THR A 89 -19.05 19.56 -15.54
C THR A 89 -18.86 18.43 -16.55
N ALA A 90 -18.83 18.72 -17.83
CA ALA A 90 -18.53 17.73 -18.87
C ALA A 90 -17.19 17.00 -18.64
N ASP A 91 -16.24 17.57 -17.88
CA ASP A 91 -14.86 17.08 -17.77
C ASP A 91 -14.36 16.84 -16.34
N LYS A 92 -15.09 17.26 -15.32
CA LYS A 92 -14.64 17.17 -13.92
C LYS A 92 -15.78 16.87 -12.98
N LEU A 93 -15.44 16.14 -11.91
CA LEU A 93 -16.25 16.04 -10.70
C LEU A 93 -15.77 17.09 -9.71
N PHE A 94 -16.69 17.87 -9.15
CA PHE A 94 -16.44 18.85 -8.10
C PHE A 94 -17.08 18.38 -6.80
N VAL A 95 -16.32 18.46 -5.71
CA VAL A 95 -16.80 18.10 -4.38
C VAL A 95 -16.44 19.20 -3.39
N GLY A 96 -17.45 19.77 -2.74
CA GLY A 96 -17.31 20.76 -1.68
C GLY A 96 -17.59 20.14 -0.32
N PHE A 97 -16.79 20.47 0.68
CA PHE A 97 -17.00 20.06 2.08
C PHE A 97 -17.19 21.29 2.96
N ARG A 98 -18.25 21.28 3.79
CA ARG A 98 -18.43 22.17 4.92
C ARG A 98 -18.22 21.39 6.21
N CYS A 99 -17.17 21.74 6.93
CA CYS A 99 -16.66 20.99 8.08
C CYS A 99 -16.74 21.86 9.34
N PRO A 100 -17.81 21.82 10.13
CA PRO A 100 -17.88 22.53 11.39
C PRO A 100 -16.71 22.18 12.32
N ILE A 101 -16.23 23.14 13.09
CA ILE A 101 -15.15 23.01 14.09
C ILE A 101 -15.57 23.64 15.40
N ALA A 102 -14.99 23.17 16.51
CA ALA A 102 -15.20 23.78 17.81
C ALA A 102 -14.48 25.15 17.94
N SER A 103 -13.29 25.24 17.36
CA SER A 103 -12.48 26.46 17.25
C SER A 103 -11.35 26.21 16.23
N LYS A 104 -10.68 27.27 15.77
CA LYS A 104 -9.48 27.15 14.92
C LYS A 104 -8.36 26.35 15.60
N ASP A 105 -8.20 26.50 16.91
CA ASP A 105 -7.16 25.81 17.68
C ASP A 105 -7.41 24.30 17.84
N ALA A 106 -8.65 23.85 17.57
CA ALA A 106 -8.99 22.44 17.55
C ALA A 106 -8.44 21.72 16.30
N ILE A 107 -8.14 22.46 15.23
CA ILE A 107 -7.59 21.87 13.99
C ILE A 107 -6.14 21.45 14.21
N ARG A 108 -5.89 20.16 14.07
CA ARG A 108 -4.55 19.57 14.06
C ARG A 108 -4.24 19.08 12.66
N ALA A 109 -3.37 19.77 11.95
CA ALA A 109 -2.90 19.40 10.62
C ALA A 109 -1.42 19.79 10.51
N TYR A 110 -0.54 18.81 10.44
CA TYR A 110 0.91 19.01 10.48
C TYR A 110 1.57 18.72 9.13
N GLU A 111 0.91 17.92 8.28
CA GLU A 111 1.46 17.62 6.97
C GLU A 111 1.22 18.77 6.00
N THR A 112 2.29 19.15 5.30
CA THR A 112 2.25 20.21 4.28
C THR A 112 2.84 19.77 2.94
N ARG A 113 3.45 18.56 2.86
CA ARG A 113 4.02 18.01 1.64
C ARG A 113 2.97 17.18 0.89
N TYR A 114 2.94 17.30 -0.42
CA TYR A 114 2.09 16.48 -1.28
C TYR A 114 2.42 14.99 -1.12
N ASP A 115 1.39 14.14 -1.20
CA ASP A 115 1.42 12.67 -1.12
C ASP A 115 2.06 12.10 0.14
N ALA A 116 2.22 12.92 1.16
CA ALA A 116 2.69 12.43 2.44
C ALA A 116 1.52 11.90 3.29
N PRO A 117 1.77 10.88 4.14
CA PRO A 117 0.73 10.32 5.00
C PRO A 117 0.19 11.35 5.99
N MET A 118 -1.12 11.63 5.92
CA MET A 118 -1.83 12.59 6.79
C MET A 118 -2.57 11.88 7.93
N ARG A 119 -2.00 10.83 8.51
CA ARG A 119 -2.73 9.90 9.42
C ARG A 119 -3.40 10.59 10.60
N ASN A 120 -2.82 11.69 11.10
CA ASN A 120 -3.27 12.38 12.31
C ASN A 120 -3.83 13.77 12.03
N ASP A 121 -3.95 14.16 10.77
CA ASP A 121 -4.40 15.48 10.37
C ASP A 121 -5.92 15.57 10.24
N GLU A 122 -6.50 16.69 10.64
CA GLU A 122 -7.87 17.09 10.27
C GLU A 122 -7.99 17.05 8.74
N ARG A 123 -8.85 16.17 8.21
CA ARG A 123 -8.92 15.91 6.76
C ARG A 123 -10.28 15.37 6.31
N VAL A 124 -10.54 15.58 5.05
CA VAL A 124 -11.63 14.95 4.32
C VAL A 124 -11.08 14.02 3.25
N SER A 125 -11.84 12.98 2.91
CA SER A 125 -11.48 12.02 1.89
C SER A 125 -12.68 11.66 1.02
N ILE A 126 -12.43 11.47 -0.28
CA ILE A 126 -13.37 10.97 -1.27
C ILE A 126 -12.85 9.61 -1.74
N PHE A 127 -13.72 8.63 -1.76
CA PHE A 127 -13.46 7.32 -2.36
C PHE A 127 -14.33 7.14 -3.58
N LEU A 128 -13.75 6.78 -4.73
CA LEU A 128 -14.44 6.59 -6.01
C LEU A 128 -14.15 5.19 -6.57
N ASP A 129 -15.17 4.36 -6.71
CA ASP A 129 -15.10 3.10 -7.45
C ASP A 129 -15.69 3.33 -8.86
N THR A 130 -14.84 3.78 -9.76
CA THR A 130 -15.20 4.15 -11.13
C THR A 130 -15.54 2.97 -12.03
N LEU A 131 -15.19 1.76 -11.60
CA LEU A 131 -15.46 0.51 -12.29
C LEU A 131 -16.64 -0.24 -11.68
N HIS A 132 -17.14 0.25 -10.55
CA HIS A 132 -18.24 -0.34 -9.78
C HIS A 132 -18.02 -1.84 -9.48
N THR A 133 -16.78 -2.20 -9.16
CA THR A 133 -16.39 -3.57 -8.87
C THR A 133 -16.48 -3.91 -7.39
N HIS A 134 -16.63 -2.90 -6.54
CA HIS A 134 -16.77 -3.01 -5.08
C HIS A 134 -15.58 -3.68 -4.37
N ASP A 135 -14.43 -3.71 -5.02
CA ASP A 135 -13.18 -4.26 -4.44
C ASP A 135 -12.04 -3.25 -4.41
N ARG A 136 -12.15 -2.15 -5.16
CA ARG A 136 -11.10 -1.14 -5.31
C ARG A 136 -11.70 0.24 -5.54
N ALA A 137 -11.02 1.25 -4.99
CA ALA A 137 -11.40 2.65 -5.17
C ALA A 137 -10.17 3.54 -5.37
N TYR A 138 -10.38 4.66 -6.02
CA TYR A 138 -9.50 5.82 -5.92
C TYR A 138 -9.75 6.49 -4.58
N GLY A 139 -8.71 7.05 -3.98
CA GLY A 139 -8.79 7.89 -2.80
C GLY A 139 -8.24 9.27 -3.10
N PHE A 140 -8.97 10.33 -2.73
CA PHE A 140 -8.53 11.72 -2.79
C PHE A 140 -8.70 12.32 -1.41
N THR A 141 -7.62 12.79 -0.80
CA THR A 141 -7.62 13.28 0.58
C THR A 141 -7.04 14.68 0.62
N VAL A 142 -7.69 15.57 1.37
CA VAL A 142 -7.23 16.93 1.62
C VAL A 142 -7.30 17.22 3.12
N ASN A 143 -6.21 17.72 3.71
CA ASN A 143 -6.24 18.18 5.08
C ASN A 143 -6.63 19.66 5.19
N ALA A 144 -6.90 20.14 6.40
CA ALA A 144 -7.30 21.52 6.64
C ALA A 144 -6.21 22.58 6.34
N ARG A 145 -5.03 22.17 5.85
CA ARG A 145 -3.99 23.06 5.31
C ARG A 145 -3.93 23.06 3.78
N GLY A 146 -4.82 22.31 3.09
CA GLY A 146 -4.80 22.19 1.65
C GLY A 146 -3.77 21.20 1.12
N THR A 147 -3.11 20.44 1.99
CA THR A 147 -2.24 19.34 1.56
C THR A 147 -3.06 18.23 1.00
N ARG A 148 -2.63 17.70 -0.16
CA ARG A 148 -3.32 16.67 -0.92
C ARG A 148 -2.53 15.36 -0.91
N ALA A 149 -3.27 14.27 -0.91
CA ALA A 149 -2.74 12.95 -1.20
C ALA A 149 -3.77 12.16 -2.00
N ASP A 150 -3.29 11.34 -2.90
CA ASP A 150 -4.14 10.46 -3.69
C ASP A 150 -3.66 9.01 -3.69
N SER A 151 -4.54 8.13 -4.12
CA SER A 151 -4.25 6.71 -4.27
C SER A 151 -5.11 6.08 -5.35
N ARG A 152 -4.57 5.08 -6.03
CA ARG A 152 -5.31 4.26 -7.00
C ARG A 152 -5.30 2.81 -6.57
N PHE A 153 -6.48 2.26 -6.25
CA PHE A 153 -6.64 0.85 -5.90
C PHE A 153 -5.71 0.38 -4.77
N GLY A 154 -5.49 1.27 -3.77
CA GLY A 154 -4.59 1.04 -2.65
C GLY A 154 -3.10 1.28 -2.94
N ASN A 155 -2.75 1.76 -4.14
CA ASN A 155 -1.41 2.24 -4.45
C ASN A 155 -1.30 3.73 -4.11
N GLU A 156 -0.72 4.06 -2.95
CA GLU A 156 -0.50 5.42 -2.45
C GLU A 156 0.64 6.17 -3.20
N ARG A 157 1.29 5.53 -4.15
CA ARG A 157 2.34 6.14 -4.98
C ARG A 157 1.84 6.52 -6.37
N TRP A 158 0.55 6.31 -6.62
CA TRP A 158 -0.09 6.87 -7.79
C TRP A 158 -0.20 8.38 -7.60
N ASP A 159 0.24 9.14 -8.57
CA ASP A 159 0.31 10.61 -8.52
C ASP A 159 -0.48 11.17 -9.71
N ALA A 160 -1.53 11.93 -9.43
CA ALA A 160 -2.44 12.48 -10.41
C ALA A 160 -2.57 14.00 -10.31
N GLN A 161 -2.96 14.61 -11.42
CA GLN A 161 -3.22 16.05 -11.45
C GLN A 161 -4.69 16.37 -11.20
N TRP A 162 -4.96 16.84 -10.00
CA TRP A 162 -6.25 17.34 -9.56
C TRP A 162 -6.07 18.58 -8.70
N ALA A 163 -7.14 19.34 -8.54
CA ALA A 163 -7.09 20.59 -7.78
C ALA A 163 -7.84 20.48 -6.47
N ALA A 164 -7.34 21.13 -5.44
CA ALA A 164 -8.08 21.38 -4.21
C ALA A 164 -7.61 22.67 -3.56
N ALA A 165 -8.52 23.34 -2.90
CA ALA A 165 -8.27 24.49 -2.05
C ALA A 165 -9.08 24.39 -0.76
N VAL A 166 -8.60 25.01 0.30
CA VAL A 166 -9.25 25.03 1.62
C VAL A 166 -9.28 26.42 2.20
N GLN A 167 -10.33 26.71 2.98
CA GLN A 167 -10.40 27.90 3.78
C GLN A 167 -10.80 27.56 5.22
N VAL A 168 -10.07 28.11 6.20
CA VAL A 168 -10.36 27.91 7.62
C VAL A 168 -11.00 29.18 8.18
N GLY A 169 -12.29 29.08 8.50
CA GLY A 169 -13.08 30.10 9.18
C GLY A 169 -13.04 29.96 10.71
N GLU A 170 -13.87 30.70 11.41
CA GLU A 170 -13.95 30.65 12.88
C GLU A 170 -14.73 29.44 13.39
N THR A 171 -15.79 29.04 12.68
CA THR A 171 -16.74 27.99 13.09
C THR A 171 -16.74 26.78 12.16
N GLU A 172 -16.16 26.91 10.99
CA GLU A 172 -16.01 25.81 10.00
C GLU A 172 -14.75 26.01 9.18
N TRP A 173 -14.27 24.92 8.60
CA TRP A 173 -13.38 24.96 7.45
C TRP A 173 -14.06 24.35 6.25
N THR A 174 -13.71 24.82 5.07
CA THR A 174 -14.25 24.37 3.81
C THR A 174 -13.15 23.82 2.92
N ALA A 175 -13.50 22.87 2.07
CA ALA A 175 -12.62 22.36 1.03
C ALA A 175 -13.37 22.27 -0.29
N GLU A 176 -12.73 22.68 -1.36
CA GLU A 176 -13.15 22.47 -2.74
C GLU A 176 -12.18 21.56 -3.45
N ILE A 177 -12.71 20.56 -4.12
CA ILE A 177 -11.93 19.51 -4.80
C ILE A 177 -12.46 19.36 -6.21
N ALA A 178 -11.58 19.45 -7.21
CA ALA A 178 -11.90 19.22 -8.63
C ALA A 178 -11.10 18.03 -9.18
N ILE A 179 -11.79 16.97 -9.54
CA ILE A 179 -11.22 15.72 -10.05
C ILE A 179 -11.53 15.61 -11.55
N PRO A 180 -10.51 15.76 -12.44
CA PRO A 180 -10.70 15.57 -13.87
C PRO A 180 -11.03 14.10 -14.17
N PHE A 181 -12.08 13.84 -14.98
CA PHE A 181 -12.35 12.46 -15.41
C PHE A 181 -11.21 11.84 -16.20
N ALA A 182 -10.36 12.67 -16.76
CA ALA A 182 -9.21 12.28 -17.55
C ALA A 182 -8.12 11.50 -16.78
N ILE A 183 -8.04 11.68 -15.46
CA ILE A 183 -7.04 10.97 -14.62
C ILE A 183 -7.58 9.63 -14.12
N LEU A 184 -8.87 9.36 -14.33
CA LEU A 184 -9.56 8.17 -13.84
C LEU A 184 -9.63 7.10 -14.93
N THR A 185 -9.45 5.85 -14.52
CA THR A 185 -9.74 4.68 -15.35
C THR A 185 -11.19 4.29 -15.14
N TYR A 186 -12.04 4.34 -16.16
CA TYR A 186 -13.45 3.93 -16.09
C TYR A 186 -13.93 3.36 -17.42
N ASP A 187 -15.03 2.62 -17.41
CA ASP A 187 -15.74 2.21 -18.63
C ASP A 187 -16.82 3.27 -18.95
N PRO A 188 -16.75 3.94 -20.11
CA PRO A 188 -17.76 4.95 -20.49
C PRO A 188 -19.20 4.41 -20.58
N ARG A 189 -19.37 3.10 -20.69
CA ARG A 189 -20.68 2.43 -20.70
C ARG A 189 -21.25 2.23 -19.29
N GLN A 190 -20.40 2.36 -18.28
CA GLN A 190 -20.79 2.25 -16.87
C GLN A 190 -21.35 3.59 -16.38
N THR A 191 -22.66 3.66 -16.20
CA THR A 191 -23.36 4.89 -15.78
C THR A 191 -23.44 5.09 -14.28
N VAL A 192 -23.04 4.09 -13.51
CA VAL A 192 -23.06 4.09 -12.04
C VAL A 192 -21.64 3.87 -11.52
N TRP A 193 -21.17 4.78 -10.67
CA TRP A 193 -19.94 4.62 -9.89
C TRP A 193 -20.26 4.39 -8.43
N GLY A 194 -19.32 3.82 -7.67
CA GLY A 194 -19.36 3.86 -6.21
C GLY A 194 -18.71 5.14 -5.69
N ILE A 195 -19.31 5.74 -4.67
CA ILE A 195 -18.72 6.91 -3.99
C ILE A 195 -18.92 6.81 -2.49
N ASN A 196 -17.94 7.27 -1.71
CA ASN A 196 -18.10 7.49 -0.28
C ASN A 196 -17.27 8.68 0.17
N PHE A 197 -17.67 9.28 1.28
CA PHE A 197 -17.01 10.43 1.88
C PHE A 197 -16.65 10.12 3.32
N ALA A 198 -15.47 10.56 3.73
CA ALA A 198 -15.01 10.44 5.10
C ALA A 198 -14.46 11.76 5.62
N ARG A 199 -14.54 11.97 6.93
CA ARG A 199 -13.81 13.01 7.64
C ARG A 199 -13.13 12.41 8.87
N PHE A 200 -11.91 12.84 9.11
CA PHE A 200 -11.22 12.64 10.37
C PHE A 200 -11.21 13.96 11.15
N ILE A 201 -11.88 13.96 12.30
CA ILE A 201 -11.96 15.10 13.22
C ILE A 201 -10.81 14.99 14.23
N SER A 202 -9.79 15.79 14.04
CA SER A 202 -8.48 15.57 14.66
C SER A 202 -8.43 15.78 16.17
N ASP A 203 -9.16 16.76 16.72
CA ASP A 203 -9.20 17.05 18.16
C ASP A 203 -9.93 15.96 18.96
N ARG A 204 -10.83 15.24 18.32
CA ARG A 204 -11.63 14.14 18.88
C ARG A 204 -11.15 12.77 18.45
N GLU A 205 -10.23 12.75 17.44
CA GLU A 205 -9.76 11.55 16.78
C GLU A 205 -10.90 10.62 16.35
N GLU A 206 -11.87 11.27 15.75
CA GLU A 206 -13.12 10.69 15.34
C GLU A 206 -13.10 10.50 13.82
N TRP A 207 -13.34 9.28 13.37
CA TRP A 207 -13.66 9.01 11.98
C TRP A 207 -15.16 8.97 11.77
N THR A 208 -15.59 9.68 10.74
CA THR A 208 -16.98 9.70 10.28
C THR A 208 -17.03 9.31 8.81
N LEU A 209 -18.06 8.55 8.44
CA LEU A 209 -18.34 8.11 7.07
C LEU A 209 -19.77 8.48 6.68
N TRP A 210 -19.97 8.80 5.41
CA TRP A 210 -21.30 9.03 4.87
C TRP A 210 -22.13 7.74 4.90
N ALA A 211 -21.57 6.64 4.37
CA ALA A 211 -22.22 5.34 4.39
C ALA A 211 -21.23 4.26 4.81
N PHE A 212 -21.71 3.30 5.61
CA PHE A 212 -20.92 2.16 6.05
C PHE A 212 -21.79 0.99 6.47
N HIS A 213 -21.22 -0.20 6.43
CA HIS A 213 -21.83 -1.38 7.04
C HIS A 213 -21.34 -1.52 8.49
N PRO A 214 -22.23 -1.77 9.48
CA PRO A 214 -21.83 -1.87 10.89
C PRO A 214 -20.73 -2.90 11.16
N ASP A 215 -20.77 -4.07 10.50
CA ASP A 215 -19.76 -5.11 10.69
C ASP A 215 -18.42 -4.79 9.98
N ARG A 216 -18.41 -3.90 8.97
CA ARG A 216 -17.27 -3.61 8.11
C ARG A 216 -17.31 -2.18 7.58
N PRO A 217 -17.00 -1.19 8.39
CA PRO A 217 -17.20 0.22 8.04
C PRO A 217 -16.46 0.66 6.77
N TRP A 218 -15.29 0.11 6.51
CA TRP A 218 -14.43 0.48 5.39
C TRP A 218 -14.53 -0.46 4.17
N ASP A 219 -15.55 -1.34 4.16
CA ASP A 219 -15.72 -2.29 3.07
C ASP A 219 -16.35 -1.61 1.84
N LEU A 220 -15.61 -1.55 0.75
CA LEU A 220 -16.01 -0.89 -0.50
C LEU A 220 -17.29 -1.48 -1.13
N ARG A 221 -17.70 -2.69 -0.73
CA ARG A 221 -18.95 -3.32 -1.19
C ARG A 221 -20.20 -2.54 -0.79
N TYR A 222 -20.08 -1.71 0.23
CA TYR A 222 -21.18 -0.91 0.76
C TYR A 222 -21.07 0.56 0.40
N MET A 223 -20.33 0.88 -0.67
CA MET A 223 -20.27 2.24 -1.20
C MET A 223 -21.60 2.63 -1.84
N PRO A 224 -22.11 3.83 -1.53
CA PRO A 224 -23.25 4.43 -2.21
C PRO A 224 -23.00 4.61 -3.71
N HIS A 225 -24.10 4.79 -4.45
CA HIS A 225 -24.05 4.98 -5.89
C HIS A 225 -23.96 6.46 -6.25
N LEU A 226 -23.10 6.77 -7.21
CA LEU A 226 -23.00 8.05 -7.89
C LEU A 226 -23.54 7.88 -9.29
N VAL A 227 -24.61 8.59 -9.63
CA VAL A 227 -25.30 8.51 -10.92
C VAL A 227 -25.46 9.90 -11.55
N GLY A 228 -25.79 9.95 -12.84
CA GLY A 228 -25.99 11.23 -13.55
C GLY A 228 -24.70 11.84 -14.12
N LEU A 229 -23.57 11.13 -14.06
CA LEU A 229 -22.32 11.62 -14.62
C LEU A 229 -22.36 11.70 -16.17
N PRO A 230 -21.78 12.74 -16.80
CA PRO A 230 -21.82 12.96 -18.25
C PRO A 230 -20.76 12.13 -19.01
N LEU A 231 -20.65 10.83 -18.69
CA LEU A 231 -19.56 9.96 -19.17
C LEU A 231 -19.73 9.55 -20.64
N THR A 232 -20.95 9.60 -21.18
CA THR A 232 -21.30 9.17 -22.55
C THR A 232 -21.08 10.25 -23.59
N GLN A 233 -20.86 11.50 -23.20
CA GLN A 233 -20.61 12.58 -24.14
C GLN A 233 -19.26 12.40 -24.82
N LYS A 234 -19.29 12.25 -26.15
CA LYS A 234 -18.08 12.16 -26.98
C LYS A 234 -17.27 13.44 -26.79
N ARG A 235 -16.10 13.34 -26.18
CA ARG A 235 -15.21 14.49 -25.99
C ARG A 235 -14.45 14.76 -27.27
N ASN A 236 -14.40 16.00 -27.68
CA ASN A 236 -13.59 16.46 -28.82
C ASN A 236 -12.08 16.31 -28.60
N ASN A 237 -11.63 15.83 -27.42
CA ASN A 237 -10.24 15.65 -27.03
C ASN A 237 -9.88 14.20 -26.62
N ASP A 238 -10.59 13.18 -27.09
CA ASP A 238 -10.30 11.77 -26.80
C ASP A 238 -9.11 11.19 -27.62
N GLY A 239 -8.21 12.04 -28.05
CA GLY A 239 -6.94 11.61 -28.62
C GLY A 239 -6.02 10.93 -27.58
N PRO A 240 -5.09 10.11 -28.05
CA PRO A 240 -4.09 9.48 -27.17
C PRO A 240 -3.30 10.56 -26.44
N ARG A 241 -3.16 10.41 -25.12
CA ARG A 241 -2.40 11.33 -24.28
C ARG A 241 -1.03 10.74 -24.00
N TRP A 242 0.00 11.52 -24.29
CA TRP A 242 1.37 11.18 -24.03
C TRP A 242 1.89 11.94 -22.82
N LEU A 243 2.49 11.21 -21.88
CA LEU A 243 3.34 11.77 -20.85
C LEU A 243 4.74 11.19 -21.05
N LEU A 244 5.70 12.02 -21.41
CA LEU A 244 7.10 11.66 -21.49
C LEU A 244 7.82 12.29 -20.30
N LYS A 245 8.67 11.53 -19.63
CA LYS A 245 9.55 12.00 -18.57
C LYS A 245 10.98 11.72 -18.98
N ALA A 246 11.77 12.75 -19.22
CA ALA A 246 13.22 12.63 -19.35
C ALA A 246 13.83 12.74 -17.94
N PHE A 247 14.79 11.91 -17.64
CA PHE A 247 15.54 12.05 -16.40
C PHE A 247 17.06 12.07 -16.67
N SER A 248 17.75 12.81 -15.82
CA SER A 248 19.20 12.87 -15.78
C SER A 248 19.66 12.66 -14.34
N VAL A 249 20.63 11.80 -14.15
CA VAL A 249 21.30 11.58 -12.86
C VAL A 249 22.79 11.82 -13.06
N ALA A 250 23.31 12.81 -12.38
CA ALA A 250 24.74 13.06 -12.27
C ALA A 250 25.22 12.61 -10.89
N ASP A 251 26.25 11.82 -10.85
CA ASP A 251 26.83 11.23 -9.65
C ASP A 251 28.32 11.49 -9.62
N HIS A 252 28.78 12.20 -8.61
CA HIS A 252 30.19 12.51 -8.43
C HIS A 252 30.66 12.05 -7.05
N THR A 253 31.62 11.14 -7.02
CA THR A 253 32.32 10.71 -5.81
C THR A 253 33.63 11.44 -5.70
N PHE A 254 33.86 12.15 -4.58
CA PHE A 254 35.08 12.91 -4.30
C PHE A 254 36.08 12.03 -3.55
N GLY A 255 37.39 12.22 -3.82
CA GLY A 255 38.51 11.54 -3.18
C GLY A 255 39.30 10.63 -4.12
N ASP A 256 40.30 9.91 -3.57
CA ASP A 256 41.13 8.98 -4.33
C ASP A 256 40.28 7.89 -5.00
N GLY A 257 40.34 7.81 -6.33
CA GLY A 257 39.49 6.92 -7.13
C GLY A 257 38.08 7.48 -7.44
N GLY A 258 37.89 8.79 -7.31
CA GLY A 258 36.64 9.47 -7.63
C GLY A 258 36.13 9.15 -9.04
N SER A 259 34.84 8.86 -9.15
CA SER A 259 34.16 8.56 -10.40
C SER A 259 33.06 9.58 -10.68
N ILE A 260 32.91 9.93 -11.96
CA ILE A 260 31.77 10.70 -12.45
C ILE A 260 30.90 9.75 -13.26
N GLY A 261 29.68 9.54 -12.81
CA GLY A 261 28.66 8.76 -13.51
C GLY A 261 27.55 9.68 -14.00
N ASN A 262 27.20 9.57 -15.28
CA ASN A 262 26.00 10.23 -15.81
C ASN A 262 25.07 9.17 -16.38
N HIS A 263 23.80 9.20 -15.94
CA HIS A 263 22.76 8.32 -16.43
C HIS A 263 21.61 9.16 -16.99
N TYR A 264 21.17 8.81 -18.18
CA TYR A 264 20.06 9.46 -18.86
C TYR A 264 19.06 8.39 -19.25
N GLY A 265 17.80 8.67 -19.16
CA GLY A 265 16.77 7.76 -19.61
C GLY A 265 15.46 8.47 -19.91
N LEU A 266 14.54 7.69 -20.45
CA LEU A 266 13.24 8.14 -20.87
C LEU A 266 12.18 7.19 -20.31
N ASP A 267 11.15 7.75 -19.69
CA ASP A 267 9.93 7.06 -19.27
C ASP A 267 8.77 7.68 -20.03
N GLY A 268 7.96 6.86 -20.70
CA GLY A 268 6.81 7.32 -21.45
C GLY A 268 5.55 6.57 -21.03
N GLU A 269 4.45 7.30 -20.90
CA GLU A 269 3.13 6.73 -20.69
C GLU A 269 2.19 7.22 -21.78
N TRP A 270 1.48 6.27 -22.36
CA TRP A 270 0.48 6.51 -23.37
C TRP A 270 -0.86 5.94 -22.89
N ALA A 271 -1.79 6.81 -22.58
CA ALA A 271 -3.17 6.44 -22.32
C ALA A 271 -3.89 6.25 -23.66
N TRP A 272 -3.99 5.00 -24.12
CA TRP A 272 -4.65 4.68 -25.40
C TRP A 272 -6.16 4.90 -25.31
N ARG A 273 -6.75 4.50 -24.21
CA ARG A 273 -8.15 4.75 -23.84
C ARG A 273 -8.20 5.04 -22.36
N GLN A 274 -9.34 5.47 -21.85
CA GLN A 274 -9.51 5.71 -20.42
C GLN A 274 -9.33 4.47 -19.54
N ASN A 275 -9.34 3.28 -20.14
CA ASN A 275 -9.23 2.00 -19.45
C ASN A 275 -7.95 1.21 -19.74
N LEU A 276 -7.07 1.68 -20.62
CA LEU A 276 -5.80 1.03 -20.96
C LEU A 276 -4.67 2.04 -21.05
N ALA A 277 -3.55 1.75 -20.37
CA ALA A 277 -2.32 2.53 -20.44
C ALA A 277 -1.14 1.64 -20.86
N LEU A 278 -0.34 2.13 -21.79
CA LEU A 278 0.96 1.60 -22.16
C LEU A 278 2.03 2.47 -21.52
N ARG A 279 2.96 1.88 -20.82
CA ARG A 279 4.15 2.53 -20.30
C ARG A 279 5.40 1.88 -20.87
N PHE A 280 6.37 2.67 -21.25
CA PHE A 280 7.67 2.19 -21.68
C PHE A 280 8.78 2.97 -20.99
N VAL A 281 9.92 2.34 -20.83
CA VAL A 281 11.10 2.97 -20.27
C VAL A 281 12.35 2.53 -21.03
N VAL A 282 13.25 3.47 -21.27
CA VAL A 282 14.56 3.24 -21.90
C VAL A 282 15.63 3.71 -20.93
N LYS A 283 16.61 2.83 -20.65
CA LYS A 283 17.68 3.05 -19.68
C LYS A 283 17.16 3.57 -18.34
N PRO A 284 16.33 2.78 -17.63
CA PRO A 284 15.69 3.22 -16.40
C PRO A 284 16.69 3.61 -15.33
N ASP A 285 16.31 4.58 -14.51
CA ASP A 285 17.07 4.95 -13.34
C ASP A 285 16.88 3.90 -12.23
N PHE A 286 17.99 3.27 -11.86
CA PHE A 286 18.05 2.33 -10.73
C PHE A 286 18.53 3.00 -9.43
N SER A 287 18.83 4.30 -9.44
CA SER A 287 19.14 5.03 -8.23
C SER A 287 17.88 5.24 -7.41
N GLU A 288 17.70 4.39 -6.39
CA GLU A 288 16.65 4.59 -5.41
C GLU A 288 17.07 5.77 -4.51
N VAL A 289 16.48 6.92 -4.70
CA VAL A 289 16.77 8.13 -3.92
C VAL A 289 16.08 8.09 -2.55
N GLU A 290 15.03 7.28 -2.41
CA GLU A 290 14.31 7.13 -1.17
C GLU A 290 14.98 6.15 -0.20
N GLU A 291 14.99 6.51 1.06
CA GLU A 291 15.66 5.80 2.15
C GLU A 291 14.93 4.49 2.49
N ALA A 292 15.66 3.38 2.51
CA ALA A 292 15.19 2.14 3.11
C ALA A 292 15.63 2.12 4.58
N PHE A 293 14.70 1.88 5.51
CA PHE A 293 15.04 1.62 6.91
C PHE A 293 15.54 0.19 7.03
N GLU A 294 16.75 0.00 7.57
CA GLU A 294 17.24 -1.32 7.95
C GLU A 294 16.81 -1.62 9.39
N SER A 295 15.91 -2.58 9.55
CA SER A 295 15.61 -3.16 10.87
C SER A 295 16.75 -4.09 11.32
N ILE A 296 16.93 -4.27 12.64
CA ILE A 296 17.79 -5.31 13.16
C ILE A 296 17.13 -6.66 12.86
N ASP A 297 17.67 -7.36 11.86
CA ASP A 297 17.24 -8.72 11.54
C ASP A 297 18.36 -9.70 11.84
N VAL A 298 18.00 -10.76 12.53
CA VAL A 298 18.87 -11.89 12.90
C VAL A 298 18.35 -13.20 12.30
N SER A 299 17.41 -13.13 11.35
CA SER A 299 16.87 -14.30 10.67
C SER A 299 17.84 -14.80 9.58
N TYR A 300 17.83 -16.12 9.33
CA TYR A 300 18.56 -16.75 8.23
C TYR A 300 17.79 -16.77 6.91
N VAL A 301 16.68 -16.06 6.83
CA VAL A 301 15.79 -16.01 5.66
C VAL A 301 15.96 -14.70 4.92
N GLU A 302 15.82 -14.77 3.59
CA GLU A 302 15.82 -13.57 2.75
C GLU A 302 14.78 -12.55 3.23
N GLN A 303 15.21 -11.29 3.44
CA GLN A 303 14.32 -10.21 3.80
C GLN A 303 13.56 -9.68 2.59
N PHE A 304 12.28 -9.40 2.80
CA PHE A 304 11.49 -8.69 1.82
C PHE A 304 11.76 -7.18 1.89
N VAL A 305 12.31 -6.61 0.82
CA VAL A 305 12.46 -5.18 0.64
C VAL A 305 11.54 -4.73 -0.51
N PRO A 306 10.57 -3.82 -0.26
CA PRO A 306 9.67 -3.36 -1.31
C PRO A 306 10.43 -2.61 -2.40
N ASP A 307 10.01 -2.78 -3.66
CA ASP A 307 10.56 -2.02 -4.79
C ASP A 307 10.08 -0.57 -4.76
N ARG A 308 10.96 0.35 -5.13
CA ARG A 308 10.71 1.79 -5.18
C ARG A 308 10.92 2.40 -6.55
N ARG A 309 11.42 1.61 -7.50
CA ARG A 309 11.64 2.04 -8.88
C ARG A 309 10.30 2.37 -9.55
N GLU A 310 10.18 3.58 -10.08
CA GLU A 310 8.93 4.12 -10.60
C GLU A 310 8.27 3.21 -11.62
N PHE A 311 9.04 2.63 -12.54
CA PHE A 311 8.53 1.68 -13.53
C PHE A 311 7.79 0.51 -12.92
N PHE A 312 8.24 -0.05 -11.78
CA PHE A 312 7.56 -1.19 -11.13
C PHE A 312 6.44 -0.76 -10.19
N VAL A 313 6.56 0.41 -9.57
CA VAL A 313 5.59 0.89 -8.58
C VAL A 313 4.31 1.39 -9.24
N GLN A 314 4.42 2.20 -10.29
CA GLN A 314 3.26 2.69 -11.03
C GLN A 314 2.55 1.53 -11.73
N GLY A 315 1.24 1.32 -11.46
CA GLY A 315 0.46 0.20 -12.00
C GLY A 315 0.75 -1.16 -11.36
N SER A 316 1.49 -1.21 -10.22
CA SER A 316 1.77 -2.48 -9.51
C SER A 316 0.52 -3.18 -9.02
N GLU A 317 -0.57 -2.46 -8.81
CA GLU A 317 -1.88 -2.98 -8.42
C GLU A 317 -2.50 -3.92 -9.46
N PHE A 318 -2.08 -3.83 -10.71
CA PHE A 318 -2.51 -4.75 -11.78
C PHE A 318 -1.78 -6.10 -11.76
N PHE A 319 -0.76 -6.24 -10.95
CA PHE A 319 0.04 -7.47 -10.77
C PHE A 319 -0.13 -8.08 -9.37
N SER A 320 -1.05 -7.58 -8.56
CA SER A 320 -1.19 -7.92 -7.14
C SER A 320 -1.46 -9.40 -6.87
N GLU A 321 -1.99 -10.14 -7.82
CA GLU A 321 -2.29 -11.57 -7.68
C GLU A 321 -1.05 -12.44 -7.89
N VAL A 322 -0.17 -12.05 -8.81
CA VAL A 322 1.06 -12.79 -9.17
C VAL A 322 2.26 -12.33 -8.34
N ALA A 323 2.21 -11.09 -7.81
CA ALA A 323 3.27 -10.49 -7.03
C ALA A 323 3.21 -10.83 -5.53
N VAL A 324 4.31 -10.59 -4.84
CA VAL A 324 4.39 -10.72 -3.38
C VAL A 324 3.45 -9.74 -2.70
N ALA A 325 2.61 -10.23 -1.77
CA ALA A 325 1.74 -9.37 -0.98
C ALA A 325 2.54 -8.42 -0.06
N ARG A 326 2.12 -7.15 0.03
CA ARG A 326 2.80 -6.11 0.83
C ARG A 326 2.66 -6.27 2.34
N GLU A 327 1.64 -6.98 2.82
CA GLU A 327 1.27 -7.01 4.24
C GLU A 327 1.96 -8.11 5.04
N GLY A 328 2.48 -7.73 6.20
CA GLY A 328 3.38 -8.45 7.10
C GLY A 328 3.17 -9.97 7.30
N TRP A 329 2.07 -10.41 7.90
CA TRP A 329 1.84 -11.82 8.21
C TRP A 329 1.48 -12.71 6.99
N ARG A 330 1.10 -12.08 5.87
CA ARG A 330 0.84 -12.78 4.59
C ARG A 330 2.10 -13.01 3.77
N ARG A 331 3.22 -12.40 4.13
CA ARG A 331 4.49 -12.58 3.41
C ARG A 331 4.95 -14.04 3.48
N GLY A 332 5.16 -14.64 2.31
CA GLY A 332 5.61 -16.03 2.21
C GLY A 332 4.58 -17.10 2.59
N SER A 333 3.29 -16.74 2.76
CA SER A 333 2.21 -17.70 3.02
C SER A 333 1.41 -18.09 1.77
N ASP A 334 1.39 -17.25 0.75
CA ASP A 334 0.74 -17.53 -0.53
C ASP A 334 1.80 -17.68 -1.62
N PRO A 335 1.64 -18.62 -2.58
CA PRO A 335 2.53 -18.71 -3.72
C PRO A 335 2.58 -17.39 -4.49
N ASN A 336 3.77 -16.98 -4.88
CA ASN A 336 3.99 -15.84 -5.75
C ASN A 336 5.03 -16.19 -6.81
N LEU A 337 4.92 -15.58 -7.98
CA LEU A 337 5.83 -15.81 -9.09
C LEU A 337 6.60 -14.56 -9.47
N PHE A 338 6.22 -13.40 -8.93
CA PHE A 338 6.81 -12.13 -9.30
C PHE A 338 7.20 -11.28 -8.08
N PHE A 339 8.47 -10.92 -8.05
CA PHE A 339 9.06 -9.94 -7.17
C PHE A 339 9.96 -9.03 -8.00
N SER A 340 9.53 -7.82 -8.26
CA SER A 340 10.17 -6.90 -9.22
C SER A 340 11.65 -6.66 -8.95
N ARG A 341 12.13 -6.74 -7.70
CA ARG A 341 13.56 -6.62 -7.36
C ARG A 341 14.42 -7.78 -7.88
N ARG A 342 13.84 -8.88 -8.34
CA ARG A 342 14.57 -9.93 -9.06
C ARG A 342 15.04 -9.46 -10.43
N ILE A 343 14.33 -8.51 -11.05
CA ILE A 343 14.79 -7.82 -12.26
C ILE A 343 15.74 -6.71 -11.79
N GLN A 344 17.03 -7.01 -11.71
CA GLN A 344 18.02 -6.09 -11.13
C GLN A 344 18.35 -4.95 -12.09
N ARG A 345 18.60 -5.29 -13.37
CA ARG A 345 18.97 -4.35 -14.43
C ARG A 345 18.23 -4.70 -15.72
N PHE A 346 17.87 -3.71 -16.48
CA PHE A 346 17.32 -3.85 -17.81
C PHE A 346 17.53 -2.52 -18.58
N ASP A 347 17.60 -2.59 -19.91
CA ASP A 347 17.82 -1.41 -20.76
C ASP A 347 16.51 -0.85 -21.30
N VAL A 348 15.55 -1.73 -21.58
CA VAL A 348 14.21 -1.35 -22.05
C VAL A 348 13.15 -2.12 -21.30
N GLY A 349 12.07 -1.43 -20.99
CA GLY A 349 10.89 -2.02 -20.35
C GLY A 349 9.61 -1.54 -20.99
N MET A 350 8.61 -2.41 -21.02
CA MET A 350 7.27 -2.10 -21.47
C MET A 350 6.25 -2.67 -20.51
N LYS A 351 5.19 -1.94 -20.25
CA LYS A 351 4.10 -2.36 -19.39
C LYS A 351 2.76 -1.91 -19.94
N VAL A 352 1.80 -2.82 -20.03
CA VAL A 352 0.40 -2.54 -20.35
C VAL A 352 -0.44 -2.86 -19.14
N THR A 353 -1.23 -1.90 -18.69
CA THR A 353 -2.15 -2.07 -17.55
C THR A 353 -3.50 -1.50 -17.87
N GLY A 354 -4.54 -2.15 -17.37
CA GLY A 354 -5.88 -1.61 -17.53
C GLY A 354 -7.01 -2.57 -17.21
N VAL A 355 -8.20 -2.15 -17.58
CA VAL A 355 -9.45 -2.84 -17.27
C VAL A 355 -10.29 -2.97 -18.54
N MET A 356 -10.88 -4.15 -18.74
CA MET A 356 -11.81 -4.44 -19.84
C MET A 356 -13.08 -5.08 -19.25
N GLY A 357 -14.08 -4.26 -18.98
CA GLY A 357 -15.24 -4.68 -18.21
C GLY A 357 -14.84 -5.13 -16.80
N ASP A 358 -15.22 -6.33 -16.41
CA ASP A 358 -14.86 -6.92 -15.09
C ASP A 358 -13.45 -7.54 -15.04
N LYS A 359 -12.66 -7.40 -16.12
CA LYS A 359 -11.32 -8.01 -16.22
C LYS A 359 -10.24 -6.96 -16.00
N ARG A 360 -9.25 -7.27 -15.19
CA ARG A 360 -8.02 -6.49 -15.00
C ARG A 360 -6.87 -7.17 -15.71
N LEU A 361 -6.07 -6.39 -16.40
CA LEU A 361 -4.96 -6.87 -17.21
C LEU A 361 -3.68 -6.17 -16.77
N GLY A 362 -2.64 -6.94 -16.51
CA GLY A 362 -1.29 -6.49 -16.30
C GLY A 362 -0.34 -7.29 -17.20
N PHE A 363 0.43 -6.60 -18.00
CA PHE A 363 1.48 -7.12 -18.84
C PHE A 363 2.75 -6.33 -18.56
N LEU A 364 3.88 -7.01 -18.39
CA LEU A 364 5.18 -6.38 -18.20
C LEU A 364 6.24 -7.17 -18.96
N SER A 365 7.10 -6.45 -19.64
CA SER A 365 8.29 -6.98 -20.30
C SER A 365 9.49 -6.10 -19.96
N ALA A 366 10.64 -6.71 -19.65
CA ALA A 366 11.89 -6.04 -19.39
C ALA A 366 13.03 -6.81 -20.07
N HIS A 367 13.90 -6.10 -20.77
CA HIS A 367 15.01 -6.68 -21.51
C HIS A 367 16.34 -6.01 -21.17
N ASN A 368 17.35 -6.84 -20.87
CA ASN A 368 18.73 -6.44 -20.68
C ASN A 368 19.56 -6.88 -21.90
N PHE A 369 20.08 -5.93 -22.65
CA PHE A 369 20.87 -6.25 -23.86
C PHE A 369 22.25 -6.83 -23.52
N GLY A 370 22.86 -6.41 -22.40
CA GLY A 370 24.18 -6.87 -21.99
C GLY A 370 24.19 -8.34 -21.57
N ASP A 371 23.23 -8.73 -20.75
CA ASP A 371 23.11 -10.10 -20.22
C ASP A 371 22.21 -10.98 -21.12
N HIS A 372 21.61 -10.41 -22.16
CA HIS A 372 20.58 -11.06 -23.01
C HIS A 372 19.45 -11.69 -22.20
N GLU A 373 19.09 -11.07 -21.08
CA GLU A 373 18.01 -11.52 -20.21
C GLU A 373 16.69 -10.84 -20.57
N HIS A 374 15.63 -11.63 -20.70
CA HIS A 374 14.30 -11.14 -20.98
C HIS A 374 13.33 -11.64 -19.90
N SER A 375 12.70 -10.74 -19.20
CA SER A 375 11.69 -11.00 -18.18
C SER A 375 10.30 -10.60 -18.67
N PHE A 376 9.33 -11.46 -18.44
CA PHE A 376 7.96 -11.31 -18.91
C PHE A 376 6.97 -11.69 -17.81
N VAL A 377 5.95 -10.87 -17.58
CA VAL A 377 4.92 -11.08 -16.56
C VAL A 377 3.55 -10.75 -17.12
N VAL A 378 2.61 -11.68 -16.96
CA VAL A 378 1.19 -11.47 -17.27
C VAL A 378 0.37 -11.71 -16.01
N ASN A 379 -0.62 -10.89 -15.78
CA ASN A 379 -1.65 -11.08 -14.78
C ASN A 379 -3.01 -10.74 -15.36
N VAL A 380 -3.95 -11.65 -15.23
CA VAL A 380 -5.36 -11.46 -15.63
C VAL A 380 -6.22 -11.81 -14.43
N ALA A 381 -7.07 -10.91 -14.02
CA ALA A 381 -8.03 -11.15 -12.94
C ALA A 381 -9.43 -10.80 -13.40
N GLN A 382 -10.37 -11.71 -13.18
CA GLN A 382 -11.81 -11.53 -13.46
C GLN A 382 -12.55 -11.38 -12.13
N THR A 383 -13.33 -10.30 -12.01
CA THR A 383 -14.20 -10.05 -10.85
C THR A 383 -15.63 -10.53 -11.15
N PHE A 384 -16.29 -11.11 -10.16
CA PHE A 384 -17.67 -11.61 -10.24
C PHE A 384 -18.55 -10.83 -9.26
N GLY A 385 -18.74 -9.54 -9.55
CA GLY A 385 -19.44 -8.61 -8.67
C GLY A 385 -18.84 -8.59 -7.25
N THR A 386 -19.70 -8.58 -6.23
CA THR A 386 -19.28 -8.61 -4.81
C THR A 386 -18.92 -10.02 -4.29
N ARG A 387 -19.19 -11.07 -5.09
CA ARG A 387 -19.06 -12.47 -4.66
C ARG A 387 -17.64 -12.98 -4.70
N GLY A 388 -16.84 -12.54 -5.65
CA GLY A 388 -15.47 -13.04 -5.71
C GLY A 388 -14.70 -12.66 -6.96
N ARG A 389 -13.54 -13.29 -7.12
CA ARG A 389 -12.65 -13.12 -8.26
C ARG A 389 -11.87 -14.38 -8.55
N ALA A 390 -11.49 -14.57 -9.82
CA ALA A 390 -10.52 -15.58 -10.25
C ALA A 390 -9.37 -14.87 -10.96
N TYR A 391 -8.19 -15.48 -10.98
CA TYR A 391 -7.02 -14.88 -11.60
C TYR A 391 -6.07 -15.94 -12.17
N LEU A 392 -5.33 -15.50 -13.19
CA LEU A 392 -4.27 -16.23 -13.85
C LEU A 392 -3.02 -15.34 -13.87
N GLY A 393 -1.89 -15.89 -13.45
CA GLY A 393 -0.57 -15.26 -13.55
C GLY A 393 0.38 -16.14 -14.37
N TYR A 394 1.18 -15.51 -15.22
CA TYR A 394 2.26 -16.17 -15.95
C TYR A 394 3.53 -15.33 -15.86
N VAL A 395 4.66 -15.98 -15.65
CA VAL A 395 5.97 -15.34 -15.69
C VAL A 395 6.93 -16.19 -16.52
N ASP A 396 7.81 -15.51 -17.23
CA ASP A 396 8.90 -16.12 -18.00
C ASP A 396 10.17 -15.30 -17.83
N ALA A 397 11.29 -15.93 -17.55
CA ALA A 397 12.60 -15.34 -17.59
C ALA A 397 13.49 -16.16 -18.52
N LEU A 398 13.90 -15.56 -19.62
CA LEU A 398 14.74 -16.15 -20.66
C LEU A 398 16.15 -15.60 -20.52
N ARG A 399 17.12 -16.51 -20.55
CA ARG A 399 18.55 -16.26 -20.55
C ARG A 399 19.20 -16.99 -21.74
N PRO A 400 20.41 -16.68 -22.14
CA PRO A 400 21.06 -17.33 -23.27
C PRO A 400 21.09 -18.86 -23.18
N THR A 401 21.23 -19.40 -21.98
CA THR A 401 21.41 -20.84 -21.74
C THR A 401 20.25 -21.49 -20.99
N SER A 402 19.31 -20.70 -20.49
CA SER A 402 18.24 -21.21 -19.60
C SER A 402 16.92 -20.47 -19.71
N PHE A 403 15.85 -21.11 -19.25
CA PHE A 403 14.56 -20.50 -19.06
C PHE A 403 13.98 -20.85 -17.69
N HIS A 404 13.18 -19.92 -17.14
CA HIS A 404 12.41 -20.12 -15.92
C HIS A 404 10.99 -19.64 -16.16
N ARG A 405 10.02 -20.56 -16.08
CA ARG A 405 8.60 -20.31 -16.35
C ARG A 405 7.77 -20.58 -15.12
N GLY A 406 6.75 -19.78 -14.91
CA GLY A 406 5.81 -19.99 -13.83
C GLY A 406 4.38 -19.73 -14.24
N LEU A 407 3.47 -20.56 -13.74
CA LEU A 407 2.02 -20.41 -13.89
C LEU A 407 1.38 -20.35 -12.52
N LEU A 408 0.49 -19.40 -12.30
CA LEU A 408 -0.30 -19.23 -11.08
C LEU A 408 -1.77 -19.19 -11.45
N LEU A 409 -2.57 -19.99 -10.76
CA LEU A 409 -4.03 -19.96 -10.81
C LEU A 409 -4.56 -19.72 -9.41
N GLY A 410 -5.62 -18.93 -9.28
CA GLY A 410 -6.24 -18.75 -7.97
C GLY A 410 -7.54 -17.97 -8.02
N GLY A 411 -8.13 -17.84 -6.85
CA GLY A 411 -9.36 -17.10 -6.69
C GLY A 411 -9.75 -16.89 -5.23
N GLU A 412 -10.74 -16.05 -5.06
CA GLU A 412 -11.37 -15.77 -3.79
C GLU A 412 -12.88 -15.76 -3.99
N TRP A 413 -13.61 -16.47 -3.14
CA TRP A 413 -15.05 -16.51 -3.14
C TRP A 413 -15.60 -16.18 -1.77
N ARG A 414 -16.62 -15.30 -1.73
CA ARG A 414 -17.29 -14.86 -0.51
C ARG A 414 -18.69 -15.43 -0.43
N PHE A 415 -19.09 -15.87 0.75
CA PHE A 415 -20.38 -16.52 1.01
C PHE A 415 -20.87 -16.28 2.44
N GLY A 416 -22.06 -16.80 2.74
CA GLY A 416 -22.76 -16.53 3.98
C GLY A 416 -23.45 -15.16 3.98
N GLY A 417 -24.32 -14.89 4.94
CA GLY A 417 -24.99 -13.61 5.06
C GLY A 417 -23.99 -12.47 5.08
N GLN A 418 -24.16 -11.47 4.20
CA GLN A 418 -23.30 -10.30 4.04
C GLN A 418 -21.83 -10.64 3.64
N GLY A 419 -21.57 -11.84 3.10
CA GLY A 419 -20.23 -12.27 2.70
C GLY A 419 -19.23 -12.34 3.85
N ARG A 420 -19.68 -12.74 5.05
CA ARG A 420 -18.81 -12.86 6.23
C ARG A 420 -17.75 -13.92 6.11
N PHE A 421 -17.99 -14.94 5.28
CA PHE A 421 -17.01 -15.97 4.98
C PHE A 421 -16.30 -15.68 3.66
N SER A 422 -15.02 -15.99 3.59
CA SER A 422 -14.26 -16.00 2.34
C SER A 422 -13.42 -17.26 2.24
N LEU A 423 -13.45 -17.89 1.06
CA LEU A 423 -12.57 -18.97 0.68
C LEU A 423 -11.62 -18.46 -0.38
N ARG A 424 -10.32 -18.50 -0.11
CA ARG A 424 -9.28 -18.13 -1.06
C ARG A 424 -8.37 -19.33 -1.31
N GLY A 425 -8.07 -19.58 -2.58
CA GLY A 425 -7.15 -20.61 -2.97
C GLY A 425 -6.23 -20.16 -4.09
N SER A 426 -5.01 -20.66 -4.12
CA SER A 426 -4.07 -20.46 -5.21
C SER A 426 -3.16 -21.67 -5.37
N TYR A 427 -2.75 -21.90 -6.60
CA TYR A 427 -1.76 -22.93 -6.97
C TYR A 427 -0.80 -22.34 -8.00
N ALA A 428 0.48 -22.52 -7.75
CA ALA A 428 1.54 -22.12 -8.66
C ALA A 428 2.43 -23.29 -9.01
N ARG A 429 2.89 -23.31 -10.26
CA ARG A 429 3.91 -24.26 -10.74
C ARG A 429 5.02 -23.49 -11.42
N HIS A 430 6.24 -23.92 -11.18
CA HIS A 430 7.46 -23.36 -11.74
C HIS A 430 8.23 -24.45 -12.46
N PHE A 431 8.78 -24.10 -13.63
CA PHE A 431 9.58 -24.94 -14.53
C PHE A 431 10.91 -24.26 -14.78
N SER A 432 12.01 -24.99 -14.72
CA SER A 432 13.34 -24.49 -15.00
C SER A 432 14.13 -25.46 -15.86
N SER A 433 14.94 -24.93 -16.79
CA SER A 433 15.88 -25.74 -17.58
C SER A 433 17.22 -25.95 -16.88
N ASP A 434 17.57 -25.10 -15.88
CA ASP A 434 18.91 -25.10 -15.27
C ASP A 434 19.17 -26.37 -14.44
N ASP A 435 18.19 -26.80 -13.67
CA ASP A 435 18.32 -27.93 -12.75
C ASP A 435 17.26 -29.01 -12.98
N GLN A 436 16.50 -28.91 -14.08
CA GLN A 436 15.42 -29.85 -14.50
C GLN A 436 14.43 -30.19 -13.36
N ARG A 437 14.27 -29.29 -12.40
CA ARG A 437 13.47 -29.51 -11.20
C ARG A 437 12.25 -28.61 -11.19
N ASP A 438 11.14 -29.18 -11.56
CA ASP A 438 9.85 -28.52 -11.45
C ASP A 438 9.42 -28.43 -9.97
N GLY A 439 8.84 -27.30 -9.61
CA GLY A 439 8.30 -27.09 -8.27
C GLY A 439 6.85 -26.63 -8.29
N GLY A 440 6.11 -26.99 -7.25
CA GLY A 440 4.74 -26.56 -7.05
C GLY A 440 4.52 -25.95 -5.67
N ALA A 441 3.61 -24.99 -5.58
CA ALA A 441 3.17 -24.42 -4.32
C ALA A 441 1.67 -24.17 -4.34
N GLY A 442 1.02 -24.32 -3.20
CA GLY A 442 -0.42 -24.08 -3.07
C GLY A 442 -0.80 -23.49 -1.74
N SER A 443 -1.89 -22.74 -1.72
CA SER A 443 -2.51 -22.26 -0.49
C SER A 443 -4.03 -22.37 -0.56
N LEU A 444 -4.64 -22.63 0.59
CA LEU A 444 -6.07 -22.60 0.79
C LEU A 444 -6.36 -21.91 2.12
N ARG A 445 -7.30 -20.98 2.12
CA ARG A 445 -7.64 -20.21 3.31
C ARG A 445 -9.14 -19.98 3.41
N LEU A 446 -9.72 -20.38 4.54
CA LEU A 446 -11.08 -20.07 4.93
C LEU A 446 -11.02 -18.98 6.00
N SER A 447 -11.73 -17.88 5.81
CA SER A 447 -11.77 -16.80 6.79
C SER A 447 -13.22 -16.41 7.10
N TYR A 448 -13.47 -16.08 8.36
CA TYR A 448 -14.66 -15.42 8.87
C TYR A 448 -14.28 -14.03 9.39
N GLY A 449 -15.11 -13.04 9.15
CA GLY A 449 -14.88 -11.71 9.71
C GLY A 449 -16.16 -10.92 9.85
N ASP A 450 -16.31 -10.28 11.02
CA ASP A 450 -17.31 -9.27 11.34
C ASP A 450 -16.65 -8.08 12.07
N GLU A 451 -17.43 -7.18 12.66
CA GLU A 451 -16.97 -6.02 13.44
C GLU A 451 -16.04 -6.38 14.61
N ARG A 452 -16.30 -7.54 15.25
CA ARG A 452 -15.64 -7.96 16.51
C ARG A 452 -14.63 -9.05 16.30
N TRP A 453 -14.87 -9.95 15.34
CA TRP A 453 -14.09 -11.14 15.14
C TRP A 453 -13.47 -11.21 13.75
N PHE A 454 -12.25 -11.65 13.70
CA PHE A 454 -11.63 -12.18 12.47
C PHE A 454 -11.01 -13.53 12.80
N VAL A 455 -11.42 -14.58 12.10
CA VAL A 455 -10.86 -15.94 12.25
C VAL A 455 -10.42 -16.43 10.88
N SER A 456 -9.24 -17.02 10.79
CA SER A 456 -8.69 -17.54 9.54
C SER A 456 -8.03 -18.90 9.76
N LEU A 457 -8.47 -19.89 8.99
CA LEU A 457 -7.85 -21.20 8.87
C LEU A 457 -7.10 -21.26 7.54
N GLY A 458 -5.85 -21.69 7.54
CA GLY A 458 -5.02 -21.75 6.35
C GLY A 458 -4.28 -23.07 6.22
N TRP A 459 -4.14 -23.52 4.99
CA TRP A 459 -3.20 -24.56 4.58
C TRP A 459 -2.30 -24.01 3.50
N THR A 460 -1.00 -24.30 3.57
CA THR A 460 -0.01 -23.82 2.61
C THR A 460 1.05 -24.92 2.41
N ALA A 461 1.43 -25.17 1.17
CA ALA A 461 2.48 -26.13 0.84
C ALA A 461 3.40 -25.55 -0.23
N PHE A 462 4.70 -25.72 -0.03
CA PHE A 462 5.75 -25.36 -0.99
C PHE A 462 6.66 -26.57 -1.17
N SER A 463 6.68 -27.16 -2.37
CA SER A 463 7.55 -28.29 -2.66
C SER A 463 9.04 -27.91 -2.52
N PRO A 464 9.96 -28.86 -2.31
CA PRO A 464 11.40 -28.59 -2.17
C PRO A 464 11.97 -27.76 -3.32
N ASN A 465 11.50 -27.99 -4.51
CA ASN A 465 12.00 -27.39 -5.74
C ASN A 465 11.24 -26.13 -6.17
N PHE A 466 10.24 -25.65 -5.40
CA PHE A 466 9.53 -24.41 -5.75
C PHE A 466 10.39 -23.18 -5.48
N ARG A 467 11.17 -22.78 -6.46
CA ARG A 467 12.05 -21.61 -6.43
C ARG A 467 11.90 -20.79 -7.71
N PRO A 468 10.77 -20.09 -7.89
CA PRO A 468 10.56 -19.30 -9.10
C PRO A 468 11.60 -18.18 -9.19
N PHE A 469 12.30 -18.09 -10.33
CA PHE A 469 13.42 -17.17 -10.54
C PHE A 469 13.02 -15.69 -10.27
N LEU A 470 11.87 -15.27 -10.79
CA LEU A 470 11.35 -13.93 -10.55
C LEU A 470 10.53 -13.79 -9.25
N GLY A 471 10.33 -14.87 -8.50
CA GLY A 471 9.51 -14.87 -7.29
C GLY A 471 10.30 -14.61 -6.02
N TYR A 472 9.56 -14.46 -4.92
CA TYR A 472 10.10 -14.37 -3.57
C TYR A 472 9.63 -15.58 -2.77
N THR A 473 10.55 -16.49 -2.50
CA THR A 473 10.26 -17.75 -1.79
C THR A 473 11.35 -17.97 -0.73
N PRO A 474 11.20 -17.39 0.46
CA PRO A 474 12.23 -17.44 1.49
C PRO A 474 12.44 -18.85 2.06
N ARG A 475 11.43 -19.72 1.99
CA ARG A 475 11.48 -21.12 2.45
C ARG A 475 10.68 -22.03 1.53
N THR A 476 11.18 -23.24 1.33
CA THR A 476 10.56 -24.33 0.56
C THR A 476 10.53 -25.62 1.41
N ASP A 477 10.04 -26.70 0.85
CA ASP A 477 9.95 -28.03 1.46
C ASP A 477 9.10 -28.04 2.73
N PHE A 478 7.87 -27.52 2.65
CA PHE A 478 6.95 -27.60 3.78
C PHE A 478 5.49 -27.71 3.40
N LYS A 479 4.71 -28.35 4.27
CA LYS A 479 3.24 -28.31 4.35
C LYS A 479 2.89 -27.75 5.72
N ARG A 480 2.02 -26.75 5.78
CA ARG A 480 1.72 -26.01 7.01
C ARG A 480 0.24 -25.76 7.17
N PHE A 481 -0.29 -26.01 8.35
CA PHE A 481 -1.57 -25.52 8.83
C PHE A 481 -1.40 -24.27 9.68
N SER A 482 -2.36 -23.37 9.63
CA SER A 482 -2.35 -22.14 10.42
C SER A 482 -3.76 -21.78 10.88
N LEU A 483 -3.84 -21.27 12.10
CA LEU A 483 -5.02 -20.64 12.69
C LEU A 483 -4.62 -19.23 13.12
N PHE A 484 -5.45 -18.25 12.80
CA PHE A 484 -5.37 -16.91 13.35
C PHE A 484 -6.75 -16.50 13.82
N ALA A 485 -6.84 -15.97 15.03
CA ALA A 485 -8.06 -15.39 15.57
C ALA A 485 -7.74 -14.02 16.18
N HIS A 486 -8.58 -13.05 15.88
CA HIS A 486 -8.50 -11.70 16.42
C HIS A 486 -9.87 -11.26 16.91
N ARG A 487 -9.90 -10.58 18.05
CA ARG A 487 -11.10 -9.99 18.63
C ARG A 487 -10.84 -8.54 19.03
N SER A 488 -11.73 -7.65 18.58
CA SER A 488 -11.77 -6.26 19.01
C SER A 488 -12.91 -6.04 20.00
N PHE A 489 -12.62 -5.30 21.06
CA PHE A 489 -13.57 -4.88 22.09
C PHE A 489 -13.67 -3.36 22.04
N ARG A 490 -14.82 -2.83 21.62
CA ARG A 490 -15.11 -1.40 21.53
C ARG A 490 -16.31 -1.06 22.41
N PRO A 491 -16.08 -0.61 23.65
CA PRO A 491 -17.18 -0.27 24.55
C PRO A 491 -17.85 1.02 24.09
N ARG A 492 -19.18 1.05 24.07
CA ARG A 492 -19.94 2.24 23.64
C ARG A 492 -19.81 3.42 24.59
N ASN A 493 -19.64 3.20 25.90
CA ASN A 493 -19.65 4.23 26.94
C ASN A 493 -18.55 4.06 28.00
N SER A 494 -17.39 3.52 27.66
CA SER A 494 -16.28 3.41 28.62
C SER A 494 -15.51 4.70 28.74
N ASN A 495 -15.28 5.18 29.96
CA ASN A 495 -14.37 6.31 30.22
C ASN A 495 -12.89 5.86 30.33
N ALA A 496 -12.63 4.56 30.46
CA ALA A 496 -11.29 4.03 30.69
C ALA A 496 -10.49 3.80 29.38
N TYR A 497 -11.12 3.19 28.37
CA TYR A 497 -10.42 2.86 27.12
C TYR A 497 -11.36 2.99 25.91
N ARG A 498 -10.76 3.15 24.73
CA ARG A 498 -11.47 3.25 23.44
C ARG A 498 -11.65 1.89 22.80
N GLU A 499 -10.57 1.11 22.77
CA GLU A 499 -10.52 -0.17 22.12
C GLU A 499 -9.54 -1.09 22.86
N ALA A 500 -9.87 -2.36 22.93
CA ALA A 500 -8.96 -3.40 23.33
C ALA A 500 -8.95 -4.51 22.28
N ASN A 501 -7.80 -5.06 21.97
CA ASN A 501 -7.61 -6.06 20.96
C ASN A 501 -6.93 -7.29 21.56
N LEU A 502 -7.35 -8.48 21.11
CA LEU A 502 -6.74 -9.75 21.46
C LEU A 502 -6.52 -10.54 20.17
N SER A 503 -5.31 -11.04 19.96
CA SER A 503 -4.96 -11.89 18.84
C SER A 503 -4.29 -13.16 19.31
N VAL A 504 -4.64 -14.28 18.69
CA VAL A 504 -4.01 -15.58 18.90
C VAL A 504 -3.63 -16.15 17.54
N TYR A 505 -2.46 -16.72 17.44
CA TYR A 505 -2.05 -17.47 16.26
C TYR A 505 -1.44 -18.81 16.62
N TRP A 506 -1.62 -19.76 15.70
CA TRP A 506 -1.04 -21.09 15.78
C TRP A 506 -0.64 -21.55 14.38
N ARG A 507 0.53 -22.16 14.25
CA ARG A 507 1.01 -22.75 12.99
C ARG A 507 1.76 -24.03 13.29
N ARG A 508 1.56 -25.03 12.47
CA ARG A 508 2.31 -26.28 12.51
C ARG A 508 2.62 -26.76 11.10
N GLY A 509 3.87 -27.08 10.87
CA GLY A 509 4.37 -27.54 9.57
C GLY A 509 5.27 -28.74 9.67
N GLU A 510 5.32 -29.51 8.58
CA GLU A 510 6.23 -30.60 8.32
C GLU A 510 6.83 -30.45 6.92
N THR A 511 7.98 -31.05 6.67
CA THR A 511 8.56 -31.13 5.32
C THR A 511 7.74 -32.10 4.46
N PHE A 512 7.97 -32.13 3.15
CA PHE A 512 7.35 -33.14 2.26
C PHE A 512 7.78 -34.56 2.62
N GLY A 513 8.98 -34.74 3.20
CA GLY A 513 9.47 -36.00 3.73
C GLY A 513 8.96 -36.36 5.14
N GLY A 514 8.01 -35.60 5.70
CA GLY A 514 7.39 -35.88 7.01
C GLY A 514 8.23 -35.46 8.22
N ARG A 515 9.38 -34.80 8.03
CA ARG A 515 10.17 -34.28 9.16
C ARG A 515 9.54 -33.00 9.70
N PHE A 516 9.77 -32.72 10.98
CA PHE A 516 9.35 -31.48 11.61
C PHE A 516 9.87 -30.27 10.84
N PHE A 517 9.02 -29.26 10.60
CA PHE A 517 9.39 -27.99 9.96
C PHE A 517 9.27 -26.84 10.94
N ASP A 518 8.06 -26.55 11.42
CA ASP A 518 7.84 -25.50 12.43
C ASP A 518 6.59 -25.77 13.29
N HIS A 519 6.60 -25.19 14.51
CA HIS A 519 5.43 -25.12 15.38
C HIS A 519 5.48 -23.79 16.14
N ASN A 520 4.68 -22.84 15.70
CA ASN A 520 4.70 -21.48 16.18
C ASN A 520 3.32 -21.11 16.73
N TYR A 521 3.29 -20.50 17.88
CA TYR A 521 2.05 -20.00 18.46
C TYR A 521 2.33 -18.80 19.36
N GLY A 522 1.33 -17.94 19.51
CA GLY A 522 1.47 -16.76 20.34
C GLY A 522 0.12 -16.10 20.61
N ILE A 523 0.17 -15.23 21.58
CA ILE A 523 -0.93 -14.37 22.00
C ILE A 523 -0.42 -12.94 22.11
N SER A 524 -1.19 -11.99 21.61
CA SER A 524 -0.92 -10.57 21.78
C SER A 524 -2.20 -9.81 22.08
N GLY A 525 -2.09 -8.79 22.90
CA GLY A 525 -3.19 -7.90 23.23
C GLY A 525 -2.72 -6.46 23.27
N SER A 526 -3.65 -5.53 23.01
CA SER A 526 -3.41 -4.10 23.19
C SER A 526 -4.65 -3.43 23.76
N ILE A 527 -4.44 -2.35 24.48
CA ILE A 527 -5.49 -1.47 25.00
C ILE A 527 -5.13 -0.04 24.61
N THR A 528 -6.01 0.62 23.86
CA THR A 528 -5.93 2.03 23.51
C THR A 528 -6.77 2.85 24.49
N LEU A 529 -6.12 3.68 25.27
CA LEU A 529 -6.75 4.56 26.25
C LEU A 529 -7.45 5.76 25.57
N ARG A 530 -8.16 6.58 26.35
CA ARG A 530 -8.86 7.77 25.82
C ARG A 530 -7.94 8.86 25.28
N ASP A 531 -6.75 9.00 25.82
CA ASP A 531 -5.72 9.94 25.38
C ASP A 531 -4.87 9.39 24.21
N LEU A 532 -5.28 8.23 23.66
CA LEU A 532 -4.63 7.46 22.58
C LEU A 532 -3.28 6.85 22.96
N THR A 533 -2.96 6.78 24.21
CA THR A 533 -1.88 5.89 24.64
C THR A 533 -2.32 4.46 24.42
N GLU A 534 -1.55 3.71 23.64
CA GLU A 534 -1.73 2.27 23.46
C GLU A 534 -0.68 1.51 24.25
N VAL A 535 -1.13 0.57 25.06
CA VAL A 535 -0.27 -0.38 25.75
C VAL A 535 -0.46 -1.75 25.11
N SER A 536 0.62 -2.37 24.69
CA SER A 536 0.63 -3.68 24.04
C SER A 536 1.47 -4.68 24.83
N LEU A 537 1.01 -5.93 24.83
CA LEU A 537 1.71 -7.08 25.42
C LEU A 537 1.64 -8.23 24.42
N GLY A 538 2.77 -8.88 24.17
CA GLY A 538 2.86 -10.02 23.27
C GLY A 538 3.75 -11.13 23.85
N TRP A 539 3.31 -12.36 23.70
CA TRP A 539 4.09 -13.54 23.96
C TRP A 539 4.02 -14.49 22.77
N GLU A 540 5.17 -15.04 22.39
CA GLU A 540 5.25 -16.00 21.30
C GLU A 540 6.26 -17.10 21.59
N ARG A 541 6.03 -18.29 21.03
CA ARG A 541 6.97 -19.39 20.97
C ARG A 541 7.06 -19.89 19.55
N ASN A 542 8.29 -19.97 19.04
CA ASN A 542 8.61 -20.33 17.68
C ASN A 542 9.60 -21.50 17.70
N ARG A 543 9.10 -22.71 17.52
CA ARG A 543 9.95 -23.88 17.32
C ARG A 543 10.10 -24.10 15.81
N HIS A 544 11.34 -24.05 15.30
CA HIS A 544 11.60 -24.14 13.86
C HIS A 544 12.87 -24.93 13.56
N ALA A 545 12.86 -25.62 12.44
CA ALA A 545 14.00 -26.41 12.00
C ALA A 545 14.83 -25.63 10.96
N GLU A 546 16.14 -25.64 11.14
CA GLU A 546 17.14 -25.14 10.20
C GLU A 546 18.16 -26.25 9.94
N TYR A 547 17.73 -27.28 9.21
CA TYR A 547 18.50 -28.50 9.00
C TYR A 547 19.85 -28.31 8.30
N HIS A 548 20.06 -27.16 7.66
CA HIS A 548 21.35 -26.79 7.09
C HIS A 548 22.33 -26.26 8.15
N ILE A 549 21.84 -25.95 9.36
CA ILE A 549 22.63 -25.47 10.49
C ILE A 549 22.86 -26.60 11.50
N ARG A 550 21.75 -27.29 11.88
CA ARG A 550 21.77 -28.40 12.83
C ARG A 550 20.55 -29.32 12.70
N PRO A 551 20.65 -30.59 13.12
CA PRO A 551 19.55 -31.55 13.05
C PRO A 551 18.39 -31.24 14.00
N GLU A 552 18.64 -30.65 15.20
CA GLU A 552 17.60 -30.35 16.18
C GLU A 552 16.95 -29.00 15.87
N PRO A 553 15.62 -28.88 16.06
CA PRO A 553 14.93 -27.59 15.94
C PRO A 553 15.38 -26.59 17.00
N PHE A 554 15.40 -25.31 16.63
CA PHE A 554 15.49 -24.21 17.57
C PHE A 554 14.16 -24.04 18.32
N ASP A 555 14.22 -23.62 19.58
CA ASP A 555 13.05 -23.36 20.43
C ASP A 555 13.13 -21.94 20.97
N ASP A 556 12.63 -21.01 20.17
CA ASP A 556 12.67 -19.59 20.45
C ASP A 556 11.38 -19.14 21.14
N HIS A 557 11.50 -18.19 22.04
CA HIS A 557 10.33 -17.54 22.64
C HIS A 557 10.63 -16.10 22.99
N SER A 558 9.60 -15.28 23.02
CA SER A 558 9.74 -13.87 23.41
C SER A 558 8.52 -13.37 24.18
N LEU A 559 8.79 -12.40 25.07
CA LEU A 559 7.80 -11.56 25.72
C LEU A 559 8.12 -10.11 25.34
N SER A 560 7.13 -9.40 24.80
CA SER A 560 7.25 -7.99 24.41
C SER A 560 6.22 -7.13 25.11
N ILE A 561 6.64 -5.96 25.56
CA ILE A 561 5.75 -4.88 26.01
C ILE A 561 6.04 -3.64 25.18
N GLY A 562 5.00 -2.91 24.82
CA GLY A 562 5.10 -1.67 24.06
C GLY A 562 4.14 -0.62 24.59
N ILE A 563 4.54 0.65 24.49
CA ILE A 563 3.72 1.81 24.79
C ILE A 563 3.87 2.76 23.61
N ASP A 564 2.78 3.02 22.90
CA ASP A 564 2.65 4.10 21.92
C ASP A 564 1.93 5.26 22.61
N PHE A 565 2.47 6.44 22.53
CA PHE A 565 1.92 7.61 23.20
C PHE A 565 1.90 8.85 22.31
N GLY A 566 1.06 9.79 22.70
CA GLY A 566 0.95 11.10 22.07
C GLY A 566 -0.06 11.15 20.91
N GLY A 567 -0.53 10.00 20.40
CA GLY A 567 -1.57 9.94 19.37
C GLY A 567 -1.33 10.90 18.20
N ASN A 568 -2.20 11.89 18.02
CA ASN A 568 -2.08 12.95 17.00
C ASN A 568 -1.46 14.25 17.53
N ARG A 569 -0.84 14.26 18.71
CA ARG A 569 -0.12 15.44 19.26
C ARG A 569 1.18 15.70 18.48
N PRO A 570 1.70 16.95 18.55
CA PRO A 570 2.98 17.29 17.91
C PRO A 570 4.13 16.39 18.35
N PHE A 571 4.17 16.02 19.63
CA PHE A 571 5.14 15.10 20.19
C PHE A 571 4.49 13.75 20.49
N ARG A 572 5.06 12.67 19.93
CA ARG A 572 4.59 11.30 20.05
C ARG A 572 5.73 10.32 19.94
N GLY A 573 5.53 9.12 20.40
CA GLY A 573 6.58 8.10 20.31
C GLY A 573 6.13 6.72 20.72
N ASP A 574 7.02 5.78 20.48
CA ASP A 574 6.89 4.37 20.80
C ASP A 574 8.07 3.95 21.71
N ILE A 575 7.78 3.28 22.80
CA ILE A 575 8.77 2.67 23.67
C ILE A 575 8.44 1.19 23.77
N GLY A 576 9.42 0.34 23.55
CA GLY A 576 9.23 -1.10 23.62
C GLY A 576 10.39 -1.83 24.28
N TYR A 577 10.07 -2.97 24.86
CA TYR A 577 11.05 -3.87 25.44
C TYR A 577 10.69 -5.32 25.14
N THR A 578 11.64 -6.05 24.58
CA THR A 578 11.46 -7.48 24.30
C THR A 578 12.55 -8.27 25.02
N ILE A 579 12.15 -9.33 25.67
CA ILE A 579 13.06 -10.33 26.26
C ILE A 579 12.71 -11.69 25.68
N GLY A 580 13.69 -12.54 25.52
CA GLY A 580 13.42 -13.85 24.97
C GLY A 580 14.65 -14.72 24.78
N ARG A 581 14.40 -15.78 24.02
CA ARG A 581 15.40 -16.72 23.55
C ARG A 581 15.31 -16.83 22.04
N ALA A 582 16.43 -16.76 21.35
CA ALA A 582 16.51 -16.96 19.91
C ALA A 582 17.83 -17.63 19.55
N PHE A 583 17.79 -18.68 18.70
CA PHE A 583 18.96 -19.44 18.30
C PHE A 583 19.82 -19.94 19.51
N ASP A 584 19.14 -20.51 20.50
CA ASP A 584 19.68 -20.98 21.76
C ASP A 584 20.28 -19.89 22.67
N GLY A 585 20.30 -18.64 22.22
CA GLY A 585 20.78 -17.51 22.99
C GLY A 585 19.65 -16.76 23.68
N ARG A 586 19.93 -16.19 24.85
CA ARG A 586 19.02 -15.25 25.53
C ARG A 586 19.26 -13.85 25.00
N TYR A 587 18.18 -13.10 24.77
CA TYR A 587 18.30 -11.72 24.33
C TYR A 587 17.35 -10.77 25.07
N ARG A 588 17.74 -9.49 25.05
CA ARG A 588 16.91 -8.36 25.46
C ARG A 588 17.06 -7.25 24.42
N GLN A 589 15.94 -6.63 24.07
CA GLN A 589 15.90 -5.62 23.01
C GLN A 589 15.01 -4.44 23.43
N PRO A 590 15.60 -3.40 24.06
CA PRO A 590 14.94 -2.10 24.18
C PRO A 590 14.82 -1.40 22.83
N PHE A 591 13.73 -0.66 22.68
CA PHE A 591 13.42 0.15 21.51
C PHE A 591 12.78 1.46 21.94
N ILE A 592 13.14 2.56 21.28
CA ILE A 592 12.49 3.86 21.43
C ILE A 592 12.45 4.56 20.06
N ALA A 593 11.27 5.06 19.70
CA ALA A 593 11.10 5.95 18.58
C ALA A 593 10.35 7.22 19.02
N LEU A 594 10.94 8.38 18.77
CA LEU A 594 10.36 9.68 19.08
C LEU A 594 10.15 10.48 17.80
N ARG A 595 9.05 11.19 17.75
CA ARG A 595 8.68 12.06 16.63
C ARG A 595 8.16 13.37 17.15
N TRP A 596 8.61 14.43 16.55
CA TRP A 596 8.10 15.77 16.81
C TRP A 596 7.85 16.50 15.50
N ASP A 597 6.63 17.02 15.34
CA ASP A 597 6.23 17.84 14.22
C ASP A 597 5.90 19.23 14.78
N LYS A 598 6.55 20.27 14.28
CA LYS A 598 6.21 21.63 14.66
C LYS A 598 4.77 21.94 14.25
N PRO A 599 3.94 22.61 15.08
CA PRO A 599 2.53 22.85 14.76
C PRO A 599 2.25 23.54 13.43
N ASP A 600 3.18 24.39 12.95
CA ASP A 600 3.09 25.03 11.63
C ASP A 600 3.48 24.12 10.45
N GLY A 601 3.89 22.86 10.72
CA GLY A 601 4.32 21.88 9.72
C GLY A 601 5.71 22.14 9.14
N SER A 602 6.43 23.19 9.56
CA SER A 602 7.69 23.63 8.95
C SER A 602 8.91 22.78 9.32
N TRP A 603 8.85 22.07 10.46
CA TRP A 603 9.93 21.21 10.94
C TRP A 603 9.42 19.87 11.41
N ARG A 604 10.23 18.83 11.19
CA ARG A 604 10.02 17.48 11.72
C ARG A 604 11.31 16.91 12.25
N PHE A 605 11.22 16.28 13.38
CA PHE A 605 12.30 15.53 14.00
C PHE A 605 11.87 14.08 14.22
N ARG A 606 12.77 13.14 13.93
CA ARG A 606 12.60 11.72 14.23
C ARG A 606 13.88 11.18 14.84
N LEU A 607 13.73 10.44 15.92
CA LEU A 607 14.78 9.67 16.58
C LEU A 607 14.32 8.23 16.73
N GLU A 608 15.12 7.29 16.32
CA GLU A 608 14.87 5.87 16.51
C GLU A 608 16.14 5.21 17.05
N ILE A 609 16.01 4.50 18.17
CA ILE A 609 17.10 3.76 18.82
C ILE A 609 16.61 2.36 19.12
N SER A 610 17.33 1.36 18.65
CA SER A 610 17.12 -0.03 18.98
C SER A 610 18.45 -0.67 19.37
N GLN A 611 18.41 -1.51 20.38
CA GLN A 611 19.59 -2.22 20.83
C GLN A 611 19.22 -3.66 21.16
N ARG A 612 19.97 -4.62 20.63
CA ARG A 612 19.81 -6.04 20.96
C ARG A 612 21.07 -6.56 21.63
N HIS A 613 20.92 -7.03 22.85
CA HIS A 613 21.93 -7.78 23.56
C HIS A 613 21.60 -9.25 23.51
N GLN A 614 22.47 -10.07 22.97
CA GLN A 614 22.28 -11.50 22.86
C GLN A 614 23.47 -12.23 23.48
N THR A 615 23.20 -13.24 24.30
CA THR A 615 24.18 -14.18 24.86
C THR A 615 23.83 -15.56 24.29
N PHE A 616 24.71 -16.15 23.51
CA PHE A 616 24.52 -17.45 22.86
C PHE A 616 24.78 -18.60 23.84
N GLY A 617 24.43 -19.85 23.44
CA GLY A 617 24.58 -21.04 24.26
C GLY A 617 26.04 -21.40 24.60
N ASP A 618 27.00 -20.99 23.77
CA ASP A 618 28.44 -21.11 23.97
C ASP A 618 29.03 -20.05 24.93
N GLY A 619 28.19 -19.16 25.47
CA GLY A 619 28.60 -18.06 26.35
C GLY A 619 29.07 -16.81 25.60
N SER A 620 29.21 -16.85 24.28
CA SER A 620 29.56 -15.67 23.49
C SER A 620 28.47 -14.60 23.58
N ARG A 621 28.86 -13.33 23.43
CA ARG A 621 27.97 -12.18 23.56
C ARG A 621 28.07 -11.30 22.34
N GLN A 622 26.92 -10.90 21.83
CA GLN A 622 26.82 -9.95 20.75
C GLN A 622 25.89 -8.80 21.15
N THR A 623 26.26 -7.59 20.79
CA THR A 623 25.41 -6.41 20.95
C THR A 623 25.29 -5.68 19.62
N VAL A 624 24.08 -5.69 19.06
CA VAL A 624 23.74 -4.92 17.87
C VAL A 624 23.01 -3.66 18.31
N ARG A 625 23.47 -2.50 17.83
CA ARG A 625 22.85 -1.19 18.10
C ARG A 625 22.50 -0.53 16.79
N SER A 626 21.30 0.04 16.70
CA SER A 626 20.86 0.87 15.58
C SER A 626 20.38 2.22 16.11
N ARG A 627 20.82 3.28 15.50
CA ARG A 627 20.41 4.66 15.82
C ARG A 627 20.15 5.41 14.55
N GLU A 628 18.98 6.03 14.45
CA GLU A 628 18.63 6.90 13.33
C GLU A 628 18.13 8.24 13.86
N ILE A 629 18.64 9.30 13.26
CA ILE A 629 18.19 10.68 13.51
C ILE A 629 17.87 11.28 12.16
N SER A 630 16.69 11.87 12.04
CA SER A 630 16.25 12.59 10.85
C SER A 630 15.65 13.93 11.23
N LEU A 631 16.13 15.00 10.59
CA LEU A 631 15.59 16.35 10.72
C LEU A 631 15.14 16.82 9.33
N THR A 632 13.87 17.17 9.21
CA THR A 632 13.30 17.68 7.96
C THR A 632 12.88 19.14 8.14
N ARG A 633 13.36 20.02 7.28
CA ARG A 633 12.87 21.39 7.11
C ARG A 633 12.00 21.47 5.87
N ILE A 634 10.74 21.80 6.04
CA ILE A 634 9.80 22.01 4.95
C ILE A 634 9.81 23.51 4.60
N LEU A 635 10.17 23.83 3.37
CA LEU A 635 10.27 25.19 2.84
C LEU A 635 8.96 25.61 2.16
N SER A 636 8.32 24.68 1.47
CA SER A 636 6.99 24.80 0.84
C SER A 636 6.42 23.40 0.62
N ALA A 637 5.18 23.30 0.13
CA ALA A 637 4.53 22.02 -0.14
C ALA A 637 5.32 21.11 -1.12
N ASP A 638 6.09 21.75 -1.99
CA ASP A 638 6.88 21.09 -3.03
C ASP A 638 8.40 21.05 -2.76
N LYS A 639 8.88 21.70 -1.66
CA LYS A 639 10.34 21.83 -1.39
C LYS A 639 10.66 21.52 0.07
N TRP A 640 11.65 20.66 0.29
CA TRP A 640 12.12 20.36 1.64
C TRP A 640 13.59 19.90 1.67
N LEU A 641 14.20 20.05 2.83
CA LEU A 641 15.54 19.56 3.16
C LEU A 641 15.42 18.43 4.19
N VAL A 642 16.22 17.40 4.00
CA VAL A 642 16.31 16.27 4.95
C VAL A 642 17.77 16.06 5.33
N LEU A 643 18.04 16.15 6.62
CA LEU A 643 19.28 15.76 7.23
C LEU A 643 19.08 14.40 7.90
N ARG A 644 19.91 13.42 7.61
CA ARG A 644 19.83 12.08 8.18
C ARG A 644 21.19 11.60 8.68
N TYR A 645 21.16 11.00 9.84
CA TYR A 645 22.27 10.26 10.40
C TYR A 645 21.81 8.85 10.75
N PHE A 646 22.53 7.84 10.30
CA PHE A 646 22.29 6.44 10.61
C PHE A 646 23.57 5.78 11.11
N HIS A 647 23.47 5.07 12.22
CA HIS A 647 24.57 4.31 12.80
C HIS A 647 24.08 2.94 13.27
N ARG A 648 24.69 1.88 12.73
CA ARG A 648 24.53 0.51 13.22
C ARG A 648 25.89 -0.05 13.58
N SER A 649 25.99 -0.76 14.70
CA SER A 649 27.19 -1.45 15.14
C SER A 649 26.85 -2.82 15.72
N GLY A 650 27.77 -3.77 15.66
CA GLY A 650 27.62 -5.12 16.20
C GLY A 650 28.28 -6.15 15.32
N ASP A 651 27.52 -6.81 14.46
CA ASP A 651 27.99 -7.78 13.46
C ASP A 651 28.85 -7.11 12.36
N PHE A 652 28.45 -5.92 11.98
CA PHE A 652 29.20 -5.01 11.11
C PHE A 652 28.87 -3.56 11.51
N THR A 653 29.69 -2.63 11.05
CA THR A 653 29.47 -1.21 11.34
C THR A 653 29.00 -0.49 10.09
N ILE A 654 27.84 0.17 10.20
CA ILE A 654 27.35 1.17 9.26
C ILE A 654 27.38 2.53 9.98
N LYS A 655 28.00 3.52 9.37
CA LYS A 655 27.97 4.90 9.85
C LYS A 655 27.76 5.80 8.65
N ASN A 656 26.59 6.39 8.55
CA ASN A 656 26.19 7.11 7.36
C ASN A 656 25.51 8.44 7.71
N PHE A 657 25.88 9.46 6.95
CA PHE A 657 25.32 10.80 7.02
C PHE A 657 24.93 11.24 5.60
N ALA A 658 23.74 11.83 5.46
CA ALA A 658 23.27 12.37 4.19
C ALA A 658 22.46 13.65 4.41
N LEU A 659 22.67 14.61 3.50
CA LEU A 659 21.86 15.82 3.38
C LEU A 659 21.20 15.80 2.01
N SER A 660 19.89 15.96 1.95
CA SER A 660 19.16 16.00 0.68
C SER A 660 18.25 17.22 0.59
N PHE A 661 18.32 17.91 -0.53
CA PHE A 661 17.29 18.85 -0.98
C PHE A 661 16.39 18.15 -1.97
N ARG A 662 15.08 18.34 -1.82
CA ARG A 662 14.06 17.74 -2.69
C ARG A 662 13.08 18.81 -3.14
N LEU A 663 12.79 18.79 -4.44
CA LEU A 663 11.72 19.51 -5.08
C LEU A 663 10.83 18.45 -5.76
N LYS A 664 9.53 18.44 -5.47
CA LYS A 664 8.55 17.61 -6.16
C LYS A 664 7.33 18.46 -6.49
N ARG A 665 7.19 18.86 -7.75
CA ARG A 665 6.08 19.66 -8.24
C ARG A 665 4.92 18.78 -8.70
N GLN A 666 3.72 19.30 -8.59
CA GLN A 666 2.52 18.64 -9.13
C GLN A 666 2.55 18.46 -10.65
N SER A 667 3.36 19.25 -11.37
CA SER A 667 3.61 19.04 -12.79
C SER A 667 4.27 17.69 -13.07
N GLY A 668 4.82 17.01 -12.03
CA GLY A 668 5.66 15.82 -12.15
C GLY A 668 7.14 16.15 -12.34
N GLU A 669 7.53 17.42 -12.27
CA GLU A 669 8.93 17.81 -12.20
C GLU A 669 9.49 17.48 -10.81
N GLU A 670 10.66 16.81 -10.80
CA GLU A 670 11.34 16.44 -9.56
C GLU A 670 12.84 16.78 -9.66
N LEU A 671 13.39 17.37 -8.59
CA LEU A 671 14.81 17.60 -8.44
C LEU A 671 15.27 17.08 -7.08
N TYR A 672 16.32 16.27 -7.09
CA TYR A 672 16.99 15.78 -5.90
C TYR A 672 18.46 16.19 -5.94
N LEU A 673 18.92 16.84 -4.90
CA LEU A 673 20.32 17.11 -4.66
C LEU A 673 20.71 16.46 -3.36
N ILE A 674 21.60 15.48 -3.40
CA ILE A 674 21.97 14.68 -2.23
C ILE A 674 23.49 14.74 -2.05
N TRP A 675 23.92 15.19 -0.90
CA TRP A 675 25.28 15.03 -0.44
C TRP A 675 25.36 13.87 0.55
N GLY A 676 26.31 12.94 0.30
CA GLY A 676 26.36 11.66 0.94
C GLY A 676 25.68 10.57 0.10
N ASP A 677 25.70 9.35 0.58
CA ASP A 677 24.98 8.22 -0.03
C ASP A 677 24.14 7.55 1.06
N PRO A 678 22.82 7.79 1.10
CA PRO A 678 21.96 7.25 2.16
C PRO A 678 21.97 5.72 2.25
N ARG A 679 22.52 5.02 1.24
CA ARG A 679 22.57 3.55 1.16
C ARG A 679 23.96 2.97 1.43
N ALA A 680 24.99 3.80 1.49
CA ALA A 680 26.33 3.31 1.72
C ALA A 680 26.52 2.82 3.15
N ARG A 681 27.32 1.77 3.33
CA ARG A 681 27.71 1.28 4.67
C ARG A 681 28.59 2.26 5.45
N GLN A 682 29.22 3.18 4.74
CA GLN A 682 30.02 4.26 5.33
C GLN A 682 29.66 5.57 4.67
N THR A 683 29.83 6.67 5.40
CA THR A 683 29.65 8.01 4.82
C THR A 683 30.58 8.15 3.61
N ARG A 684 29.99 8.42 2.46
CA ARG A 684 30.73 8.69 1.22
C ARG A 684 30.64 10.17 0.92
N ASN A 685 31.77 10.76 0.53
CA ASN A 685 31.78 12.12 0.00
C ASN A 685 31.32 12.07 -1.46
N ARG A 686 30.01 12.03 -1.66
CA ARG A 686 29.34 11.82 -2.96
C ARG A 686 28.25 12.87 -3.13
N LEU A 687 28.17 13.46 -4.31
CA LEU A 687 27.09 14.36 -4.71
C LEU A 687 26.26 13.67 -5.79
N ILE A 688 24.97 13.55 -5.55
CA ILE A 688 24.00 13.01 -6.52
C ILE A 688 23.05 14.14 -6.88
N ALA A 689 22.92 14.45 -8.16
CA ALA A 689 21.90 15.34 -8.70
C ALA A 689 21.01 14.53 -9.63
N LYS A 690 19.72 14.43 -9.31
CA LYS A 690 18.71 13.77 -10.14
C LYS A 690 17.66 14.79 -10.53
N TRP A 691 17.37 14.89 -11.81
CA TRP A 691 16.33 15.75 -12.35
C TRP A 691 15.40 14.96 -13.25
N ILE A 692 14.11 15.13 -13.05
CA ILE A 692 13.04 14.51 -13.84
C ILE A 692 12.19 15.64 -14.42
N MET A 693 12.06 15.64 -15.75
CA MET A 693 11.26 16.61 -16.50
C MET A 693 10.10 15.91 -17.21
N PRO A 694 8.84 16.26 -16.91
CA PRO A 694 7.68 15.76 -17.64
C PRO A 694 7.36 16.64 -18.86
N PHE A 695 7.01 15.99 -19.97
CA PHE A 695 6.47 16.61 -21.19
C PHE A 695 5.10 15.97 -21.47
N ARG A 696 4.09 16.79 -21.73
CA ARG A 696 2.72 16.34 -22.01
C ARG A 696 2.30 16.82 -23.38
N PHE A 697 1.68 15.89 -24.17
CA PHE A 697 1.22 16.12 -25.52
C PHE A 697 -0.21 15.63 -25.69
#